data_9be6e8bdb8b483128d11e75ee3b22690
#
_entry.id   9be6e8bdb8b483128d11e75ee3b22690
#
_cell.length_a   1.000
_cell.length_b   1.000
_cell.length_c   1.000
_cell.angle_alpha   90.00
_cell.angle_beta   90.00
_cell.angle_gamma   90.00
#
_symmetry.space_group_name_H-M   'P 1'
#
loop_
_entity.id
_entity.type
_entity.pdbx_description
1 polymer ?
#
loop_
_entity_poly.entity_id
_entity_poly.type
_entity_poly.pdbx_seq_one_letter_code
_entity_poly.pdbx_strand_id
1 'polypeptide(L)'
;MKRHYLGIIALGALGLQNVYAEDIKANENDTIKTYNMGEVIVTSSTKETNNLRTLPGSVSILSPQMISGRQIDALKDISSFVPNLYMPDYGAKLTSAIYIRGIGARSSGQSVGLYVDNVPYLDKSTFDFELTDIQRIEVLRGPQGTLYGRNAMGGIVNIYTISPFDYQGKKLSLSAGSYGQYKVKASHYAKLSETIGFTAAAYYDHSDGFYTNAYDGKKIDKEDNVGGRFKLEGRFNPNFRASYSLSVDYTDQGAFPYGMFIGTGNTDHKYVNPININDPSSYKRTVIANNLSLEYRNEHVILSSTTGHQYFKDDMKMDQDFSPLSIFTLNQKQKQNAFSEELAIKSNTRNNYQWSFGLYGFYDDLHTDGPVDFKEDGIKTVLQPVFDQLKKDHPKMPYLKILDDHLYIPGSFDTPSYGLALYHQSTYNNLFTEGLSITAGIRLDYEKQKMDYNSEAKMRMGFGFVENGPVIDIEKLFPIPTTVMDASVSQDFWQVLPKISLKYECSPNTFTYVSVAKGYKTGGYNVQMSADVMQSQMQYDMMSAFKDMMPIEVKEPTPIEEVAAYKPEKSWNYEIGIRSELLFQRLSAELTGFYMDIKDVQLTKFVNSGNGRILTNAGKAKSYGIEASLRARIIDGLTADVNYGFTHATFRDYNNGKEDFKNNFIPYTPRHTLNVGLQYTRLFRNAWIDQFSASAQFSGVGKIFWTERNDIYQKFYGTVNAKVGVRKGIVNVNLWSRNITNTHYSAFYFESFGNPFIQLGKPFQIGAEVAIAF
;
A
#
# COMPACT_ATOMS: atom_id res chain seq x y z
N MET A 1 31.63 -15.70 -12.81
CA MET A 1 32.24 -15.74 -11.46
C MET A 1 31.44 -14.81 -10.55
N LYS A 2 30.32 -15.26 -9.96
CA LYS A 2 29.57 -14.60 -8.87
C LYS A 2 28.47 -15.57 -8.41
N ARG A 3 28.84 -16.60 -7.72
CA ARG A 3 27.96 -17.47 -6.93
C ARG A 3 28.75 -17.75 -5.66
N HIS A 4 28.45 -17.08 -4.54
CA HIS A 4 28.88 -17.46 -3.19
C HIS A 4 28.71 -16.27 -2.22
N TYR A 5 27.46 -15.92 -1.86
CA TYR A 5 27.19 -15.09 -0.66
C TYR A 5 25.82 -15.35 -0.02
N LEU A 6 25.17 -16.47 -0.30
CA LEU A 6 23.86 -16.82 0.28
C LEU A 6 23.91 -17.91 1.36
N GLY A 7 25.12 -18.30 1.80
CA GLY A 7 25.30 -19.45 2.70
C GLY A 7 25.53 -19.17 4.20
N ILE A 8 25.57 -17.94 4.67
CA ILE A 8 26.14 -17.66 6.01
C ILE A 8 25.11 -17.21 7.06
N ILE A 9 23.90 -16.87 6.71
CA ILE A 9 22.90 -16.38 7.72
C ILE A 9 22.02 -17.49 8.31
N ALA A 10 21.94 -18.65 7.69
CA ALA A 10 21.06 -19.75 8.14
C ALA A 10 21.67 -20.70 9.19
N LEU A 11 22.96 -20.62 9.51
CA LEU A 11 23.66 -21.60 10.37
C LEU A 11 24.00 -21.11 11.78
N GLY A 12 23.67 -19.90 12.15
CA GLY A 12 23.99 -19.33 13.49
C GLY A 12 23.01 -19.67 14.63
N ALA A 13 21.86 -20.27 14.35
CA ALA A 13 20.78 -20.46 15.34
C ALA A 13 20.59 -21.92 15.84
N LEU A 14 21.41 -22.86 15.43
CA LEU A 14 21.32 -24.27 15.85
C LEU A 14 22.52 -24.70 16.71
N GLY A 15 22.80 -23.94 17.75
CA GLY A 15 23.60 -24.41 18.87
C GLY A 15 22.79 -25.39 19.71
N LEU A 16 22.91 -26.70 19.44
CA LEU A 16 22.39 -27.75 20.26
C LEU A 16 23.14 -27.78 21.60
N GLN A 17 22.58 -27.18 22.63
CA GLN A 17 22.91 -27.56 24.01
C GLN A 17 21.86 -28.55 24.48
N ASN A 18 22.34 -29.77 24.76
CA ASN A 18 21.59 -30.78 25.46
C ASN A 18 21.33 -30.27 26.91
N VAL A 19 20.14 -29.77 27.14
CA VAL A 19 19.63 -29.57 28.48
C VAL A 19 18.85 -30.84 28.83
N TYR A 20 19.34 -31.57 29.83
CA TYR A 20 18.64 -32.71 30.42
C TYR A 20 17.23 -32.27 30.84
N ALA A 21 16.24 -32.98 30.33
CA ALA A 21 14.87 -32.87 30.80
C ALA A 21 14.80 -33.43 32.23
N GLU A 22 14.63 -32.55 33.20
CA GLU A 22 14.08 -32.98 34.49
C GLU A 22 12.59 -33.32 34.29
N ASP A 23 12.21 -34.51 34.76
CA ASP A 23 10.84 -35.02 34.77
C ASP A 23 9.91 -34.03 35.50
N ILE A 24 9.29 -33.16 34.77
CA ILE A 24 8.12 -32.39 35.22
C ILE A 24 6.93 -33.35 35.09
N LYS A 25 6.45 -33.87 36.22
CA LYS A 25 5.19 -34.60 36.29
C LYS A 25 4.10 -33.80 35.59
N ALA A 26 3.62 -34.31 34.47
CA ALA A 26 2.50 -33.78 33.74
C ALA A 26 1.28 -33.74 34.67
N ASN A 27 0.80 -32.55 34.96
CA ASN A 27 -0.45 -32.35 35.66
C ASN A 27 -1.58 -32.68 34.66
N GLU A 28 -2.41 -33.70 34.97
CA GLU A 28 -3.48 -34.25 34.10
C GLU A 28 -4.60 -33.24 33.71
N ASN A 29 -4.39 -31.95 33.92
CA ASN A 29 -5.31 -30.85 33.56
C ASN A 29 -4.77 -29.91 32.47
N ASP A 30 -3.83 -30.35 31.65
CA ASP A 30 -3.46 -29.60 30.45
C ASP A 30 -4.54 -29.77 29.37
N THR A 31 -5.70 -29.14 29.63
CA THR A 31 -6.68 -28.85 28.61
C THR A 31 -5.97 -28.00 27.55
N ILE A 32 -5.83 -28.58 26.34
CA ILE A 32 -5.50 -27.85 25.11
C ILE A 32 -6.21 -26.48 25.20
N LYS A 33 -5.43 -25.40 25.33
CA LYS A 33 -5.98 -24.03 25.30
C LYS A 33 -6.58 -23.84 23.94
N THR A 34 -7.82 -24.28 23.77
CA THR A 34 -8.66 -23.83 22.65
C THR A 34 -8.82 -22.33 22.82
N TYR A 35 -8.16 -21.57 21.96
CA TYR A 35 -8.44 -20.15 21.87
C TYR A 35 -9.91 -20.00 21.52
N ASN A 36 -10.72 -19.74 22.53
CA ASN A 36 -12.13 -19.44 22.36
C ASN A 36 -12.22 -18.21 21.43
N MET A 37 -12.94 -18.33 20.30
CA MET A 37 -13.17 -17.22 19.37
C MET A 37 -13.95 -16.04 20.00
N GLY A 38 -14.28 -16.11 21.28
CA GLY A 38 -14.97 -15.07 22.05
C GLY A 38 -14.06 -13.98 22.61
N GLU A 39 -12.76 -14.20 22.74
CA GLU A 39 -11.92 -13.28 23.51
C GLU A 39 -10.57 -13.00 22.82
N VAL A 40 -10.60 -12.28 21.71
CA VAL A 40 -9.53 -11.32 21.53
C VAL A 40 -9.93 -10.12 22.38
N ILE A 41 -9.46 -10.06 23.63
CA ILE A 41 -9.46 -8.81 24.40
C ILE A 41 -8.58 -7.85 23.62
N VAL A 42 -9.20 -7.07 22.76
CA VAL A 42 -8.51 -6.05 21.99
C VAL A 42 -8.29 -4.91 22.97
N THR A 43 -7.16 -4.96 23.67
CA THR A 43 -6.69 -3.80 24.43
C THR A 43 -6.60 -2.62 23.44
N SER A 44 -7.12 -1.47 23.88
CA SER A 44 -7.06 -0.23 23.09
C SER A 44 -5.64 0.00 22.54
N SER A 45 -5.53 0.58 21.36
CA SER A 45 -4.26 1.10 20.86
C SER A 45 -3.67 2.08 21.88
N THR A 46 -2.39 2.40 21.78
CA THR A 46 -1.76 3.41 22.65
C THR A 46 -2.49 4.75 22.61
N LYS A 47 -3.17 5.05 21.50
CA LYS A 47 -3.87 6.32 21.23
C LYS A 47 -5.32 6.35 21.70
N GLU A 48 -6.02 5.23 21.64
CA GLU A 48 -7.45 5.16 22.00
C GLU A 48 -7.64 4.84 23.48
N THR A 49 -8.64 5.48 24.10
CA THR A 49 -9.03 5.19 25.49
C THR A 49 -10.04 4.05 25.57
N ASN A 50 -10.83 3.85 24.52
CA ASN A 50 -11.88 2.85 24.44
C ASN A 50 -11.39 1.55 23.79
N ASN A 51 -12.05 0.44 24.14
CA ASN A 51 -11.89 -0.82 23.44
C ASN A 51 -12.33 -0.65 21.96
N LEU A 52 -11.58 -1.21 21.01
CA LEU A 52 -11.91 -1.14 19.58
C LEU A 52 -13.30 -1.67 19.24
N ARG A 53 -13.80 -2.65 20.01
CA ARG A 53 -15.17 -3.19 19.82
C ARG A 53 -16.26 -2.17 20.16
N THR A 54 -15.98 -1.22 21.04
CA THR A 54 -16.92 -0.17 21.47
C THR A 54 -16.62 1.19 20.85
N LEU A 55 -15.63 1.26 19.95
CA LEU A 55 -15.26 2.48 19.24
C LEU A 55 -16.41 2.92 18.33
N PRO A 56 -16.85 4.20 18.37
CA PRO A 56 -17.84 4.75 17.45
C PRO A 56 -17.20 5.01 16.06
N GLY A 57 -17.17 3.97 15.23
CA GLY A 57 -16.58 3.97 13.89
C GLY A 57 -16.50 2.58 13.30
N SER A 58 -16.32 2.50 11.97
CA SER A 58 -16.20 1.25 11.23
C SER A 58 -14.84 0.61 11.44
N VAL A 59 -14.80 -0.57 12.05
CA VAL A 59 -13.57 -1.30 12.36
C VAL A 59 -13.68 -2.77 11.94
N SER A 60 -12.71 -3.25 11.17
CA SER A 60 -12.54 -4.69 10.90
C SER A 60 -11.33 -5.22 11.64
N ILE A 61 -11.47 -6.35 12.32
CA ILE A 61 -10.40 -7.01 13.08
C ILE A 61 -10.19 -8.41 12.52
N LEU A 62 -8.98 -8.68 12.02
CA LEU A 62 -8.55 -9.99 11.53
C LEU A 62 -7.73 -10.67 12.63
N SER A 63 -8.25 -11.77 13.17
CA SER A 63 -7.58 -12.55 14.22
C SER A 63 -6.50 -13.47 13.65
N PRO A 64 -5.58 -14.02 14.48
CA PRO A 64 -4.56 -14.95 14.03
C PRO A 64 -5.17 -16.20 13.34
N GLN A 65 -6.32 -16.68 13.84
CA GLN A 65 -7.03 -17.81 13.26
C GLN A 65 -7.60 -17.50 11.87
N MET A 66 -8.08 -16.27 11.65
CA MET A 66 -8.50 -15.83 10.31
C MET A 66 -7.30 -15.72 9.38
N ILE A 67 -6.21 -15.10 9.83
CA ILE A 67 -4.99 -14.91 9.05
C ILE A 67 -4.45 -16.26 8.57
N SER A 68 -4.24 -17.21 9.48
CA SER A 68 -3.70 -18.54 9.15
C SER A 68 -4.68 -19.45 8.42
N GLY A 69 -5.95 -19.43 8.83
CA GLY A 69 -6.99 -20.28 8.26
C GLY A 69 -7.43 -19.89 6.86
N ARG A 70 -7.22 -18.64 6.45
CA ARG A 70 -7.69 -18.08 5.18
C ARG A 70 -6.58 -17.62 4.24
N GLN A 71 -5.34 -18.06 4.49
CA GLN A 71 -4.19 -17.81 3.62
C GLN A 71 -3.93 -16.30 3.38
N ILE A 72 -4.03 -15.50 4.45
CA ILE A 72 -3.67 -14.09 4.41
C ILE A 72 -2.16 -14.01 4.66
N ASP A 73 -1.38 -13.99 3.60
CA ASP A 73 0.08 -14.01 3.65
C ASP A 73 0.69 -12.61 3.44
N ALA A 74 0.05 -11.77 2.64
CA ALA A 74 0.50 -10.41 2.36
C ALA A 74 -0.61 -9.39 2.67
N LEU A 75 -0.24 -8.12 2.79
CA LEU A 75 -1.19 -7.05 3.10
C LEU A 75 -2.30 -6.94 2.03
N LYS A 76 -2.01 -7.17 0.77
CA LYS A 76 -3.01 -7.13 -0.30
C LYS A 76 -4.14 -8.18 -0.14
N ASP A 77 -3.87 -9.28 0.53
CA ASP A 77 -4.87 -10.33 0.75
C ASP A 77 -6.02 -9.84 1.64
N ILE A 78 -5.80 -8.80 2.49
CA ILE A 78 -6.86 -8.24 3.33
C ILE A 78 -7.99 -7.58 2.53
N SER A 79 -7.74 -7.19 1.26
CA SER A 79 -8.78 -6.65 0.37
C SER A 79 -10.00 -7.56 0.26
N SER A 80 -9.78 -8.85 0.37
CA SER A 80 -10.85 -9.86 0.29
C SER A 80 -11.71 -9.95 1.55
N PHE A 81 -11.34 -9.27 2.66
CA PHE A 81 -12.00 -9.46 3.97
C PHE A 81 -12.64 -8.19 4.52
N VAL A 82 -12.20 -7.03 4.06
CA VAL A 82 -12.61 -5.75 4.61
C VAL A 82 -13.57 -5.05 3.63
N PRO A 83 -14.80 -4.71 4.04
CA PRO A 83 -15.74 -3.97 3.19
C PRO A 83 -15.12 -2.68 2.65
N ASN A 84 -15.34 -2.40 1.36
CA ASN A 84 -14.87 -1.18 0.68
C ASN A 84 -13.36 -0.94 0.74
N LEU A 85 -12.56 -1.97 1.01
CA LEU A 85 -11.10 -1.93 0.89
C LEU A 85 -10.69 -2.67 -0.38
N TYR A 86 -9.77 -2.07 -1.14
CA TYR A 86 -9.22 -2.66 -2.36
C TYR A 86 -7.76 -2.26 -2.54
N MET A 87 -6.89 -3.23 -2.81
CA MET A 87 -5.50 -3.04 -3.21
C MET A 87 -5.31 -3.66 -4.59
N PRO A 88 -5.21 -2.87 -5.66
CA PRO A 88 -4.87 -3.37 -6.99
C PRO A 88 -3.50 -4.02 -7.02
N ASP A 89 -3.31 -5.02 -7.87
CA ASP A 89 -1.99 -5.59 -8.14
C ASP A 89 -1.37 -4.84 -9.33
N TYR A 90 -0.38 -3.99 -9.06
CA TYR A 90 0.31 -3.18 -10.07
C TYR A 90 1.53 -3.86 -10.70
N GLY A 91 1.70 -5.17 -10.53
CA GLY A 91 2.78 -5.95 -11.12
C GLY A 91 4.14 -5.83 -10.45
N ALA A 92 4.27 -4.98 -9.46
CA ALA A 92 5.45 -4.87 -8.61
C ALA A 92 5.09 -4.30 -7.24
N LYS A 93 5.92 -4.58 -6.23
CA LYS A 93 5.74 -4.05 -4.86
C LYS A 93 6.04 -2.54 -4.74
N LEU A 94 6.56 -1.90 -5.78
CA LEU A 94 6.83 -0.47 -5.83
C LEU A 94 5.61 0.39 -5.48
N THR A 95 4.44 0.01 -5.95
CA THR A 95 3.22 0.76 -5.71
C THR A 95 2.19 -0.12 -5.01
N SER A 96 1.98 0.13 -3.73
CA SER A 96 1.02 -0.61 -2.91
C SER A 96 -0.09 0.34 -2.42
N ALA A 97 -0.81 0.94 -3.38
CA ALA A 97 -1.89 1.87 -3.05
C ALA A 97 -3.09 1.14 -2.46
N ILE A 98 -3.52 1.58 -1.27
CA ILE A 98 -4.71 1.09 -0.60
C ILE A 98 -5.86 2.06 -0.88
N TYR A 99 -6.98 1.52 -1.35
CA TYR A 99 -8.23 2.26 -1.53
C TYR A 99 -9.24 1.84 -0.45
N ILE A 100 -9.77 2.81 0.27
CA ILE A 100 -10.87 2.62 1.22
C ILE A 100 -11.98 3.60 0.86
N ARG A 101 -13.23 3.12 0.71
CA ARG A 101 -14.39 3.95 0.37
C ARG A 101 -14.20 4.80 -0.91
N GLY A 102 -13.41 4.29 -1.86
CA GLY A 102 -13.09 5.01 -3.09
C GLY A 102 -11.98 6.04 -2.97
N ILE A 103 -11.36 6.18 -1.80
CA ILE A 103 -10.23 7.06 -1.54
C ILE A 103 -8.95 6.26 -1.60
N GLY A 104 -8.09 6.61 -2.53
CA GLY A 104 -6.79 5.98 -2.76
C GLY A 104 -5.92 6.85 -3.65
N ALA A 105 -4.70 6.44 -3.91
CA ALA A 105 -3.78 7.20 -4.75
C ALA A 105 -2.77 6.29 -5.45
N ARG A 106 -2.81 6.27 -6.78
CA ARG A 106 -1.79 5.59 -7.59
C ARG A 106 -0.51 6.43 -7.66
N SER A 107 -0.60 7.66 -8.14
CA SER A 107 0.54 8.52 -8.49
C SER A 107 0.92 9.51 -7.39
N SER A 108 -0.02 9.89 -6.52
CA SER A 108 0.24 10.79 -5.39
C SER A 108 0.60 10.04 -4.11
N GLY A 109 0.87 10.76 -3.03
CA GLY A 109 1.08 10.22 -1.69
C GLY A 109 -0.06 9.31 -1.21
N GLN A 110 0.20 8.52 -0.18
CA GLN A 110 -0.76 7.58 0.39
C GLN A 110 -1.96 8.30 1.03
N SER A 111 -3.15 7.70 0.92
CA SER A 111 -4.39 8.20 1.54
C SER A 111 -4.86 7.34 2.72
N VAL A 112 -4.25 6.17 2.90
CA VAL A 112 -4.49 5.24 4.00
C VAL A 112 -3.16 5.01 4.72
N GLY A 113 -3.15 5.22 6.05
CA GLY A 113 -1.97 5.00 6.87
C GLY A 113 -1.76 3.53 7.19
N LEU A 114 -0.51 3.07 7.16
CA LEU A 114 -0.09 1.76 7.64
C LEU A 114 0.78 1.92 8.88
N TYR A 115 0.46 1.16 9.91
CA TYR A 115 1.18 1.13 11.18
C TYR A 115 1.53 -0.30 11.57
N VAL A 116 2.76 -0.52 12.04
CA VAL A 116 3.18 -1.80 12.62
C VAL A 116 3.65 -1.53 14.06
N ASP A 117 3.01 -2.19 15.03
CA ASP A 117 3.21 -1.96 16.48
C ASP A 117 3.23 -0.45 16.83
N ASN A 118 2.25 0.32 16.29
CA ASN A 118 2.04 1.77 16.42
C ASN A 118 3.03 2.69 15.70
N VAL A 119 4.04 2.18 15.00
CA VAL A 119 4.97 2.99 14.19
C VAL A 119 4.43 3.14 12.77
N PRO A 120 4.31 4.37 12.22
CA PRO A 120 3.86 4.59 10.86
C PRO A 120 4.91 4.17 9.82
N TYR A 121 4.44 3.57 8.73
CA TYR A 121 5.19 3.40 7.50
C TYR A 121 4.93 4.62 6.61
N LEU A 122 5.97 5.40 6.33
CA LEU A 122 5.79 6.73 5.72
C LEU A 122 5.72 6.71 4.20
N ASP A 123 6.23 5.65 3.55
CA ASP A 123 6.14 5.47 2.10
C ASP A 123 5.32 4.23 1.71
N LYS A 124 4.43 4.36 0.72
CA LYS A 124 3.58 3.26 0.24
C LYS A 124 4.36 2.13 -0.45
N SER A 125 5.57 2.40 -0.95
CA SER A 125 6.44 1.37 -1.53
C SER A 125 6.91 0.35 -0.48
N THR A 126 6.73 0.65 0.81
CA THR A 126 7.06 -0.24 1.92
C THR A 126 5.88 -1.07 2.43
N PHE A 127 4.66 -0.90 1.87
CA PHE A 127 3.43 -1.47 2.42
C PHE A 127 3.23 -2.96 2.12
N ASP A 128 3.67 -3.46 0.99
CA ASP A 128 3.49 -4.88 0.62
C ASP A 128 4.66 -5.73 1.12
N PHE A 129 4.50 -6.33 2.29
CA PHE A 129 5.46 -7.26 2.91
C PHE A 129 4.75 -8.52 3.40
N GLU A 130 5.52 -9.57 3.65
CA GLU A 130 5.03 -10.86 4.14
C GLU A 130 4.57 -10.75 5.61
N LEU A 131 3.35 -11.20 5.87
CA LEU A 131 2.76 -11.20 7.20
C LEU A 131 3.26 -12.41 8.01
N THR A 132 4.24 -12.17 8.88
CA THR A 132 4.83 -13.19 9.75
C THR A 132 4.67 -12.78 11.20
N ASP A 133 4.39 -13.72 12.09
CA ASP A 133 4.20 -13.53 13.55
C ASP A 133 3.16 -12.46 13.94
N ILE A 134 2.07 -12.38 13.17
CA ILE A 134 1.02 -11.40 13.39
C ILE A 134 0.02 -11.84 14.45
N GLN A 135 -0.20 -10.97 15.43
CA GLN A 135 -1.23 -11.14 16.46
C GLN A 135 -2.61 -10.76 15.92
N ARG A 136 -2.71 -9.64 15.21
CA ARG A 136 -3.94 -9.16 14.61
C ARG A 136 -3.68 -8.04 13.60
N ILE A 137 -4.65 -7.85 12.70
CA ILE A 137 -4.72 -6.70 11.81
C ILE A 137 -6.02 -5.96 12.10
N GLU A 138 -5.93 -4.66 12.28
CA GLU A 138 -7.07 -3.77 12.49
C GLU A 138 -7.17 -2.81 11.32
N VAL A 139 -8.35 -2.70 10.73
CA VAL A 139 -8.62 -1.73 9.68
C VAL A 139 -9.71 -0.78 10.15
N LEU A 140 -9.36 0.48 10.36
CA LEU A 140 -10.28 1.54 10.69
C LEU A 140 -10.62 2.28 9.40
N ARG A 141 -11.88 2.23 8.99
CA ARG A 141 -12.36 2.81 7.73
C ARG A 141 -12.90 4.22 7.97
N GLY A 142 -12.71 5.11 6.98
CA GLY A 142 -12.99 6.53 7.12
C GLY A 142 -11.87 7.30 7.83
N PRO A 143 -11.90 8.63 7.79
CA PRO A 143 -10.82 9.48 8.30
C PRO A 143 -10.49 9.25 9.77
N GLN A 144 -9.21 9.03 10.03
CA GLN A 144 -8.64 8.89 11.38
C GLN A 144 -7.67 10.05 11.71
N GLY A 145 -7.85 11.20 11.05
CA GLY A 145 -6.91 12.32 11.12
C GLY A 145 -6.65 12.84 12.53
N THR A 146 -7.63 12.83 13.42
CA THR A 146 -7.49 13.37 14.79
C THR A 146 -6.42 12.65 15.62
N LEU A 147 -6.30 11.34 15.54
CA LEU A 147 -5.28 10.59 16.30
C LEU A 147 -4.07 10.20 15.45
N TYR A 148 -4.24 10.02 14.14
CA TYR A 148 -3.18 9.50 13.26
C TYR A 148 -2.61 10.55 12.31
N GLY A 149 -3.30 11.69 12.10
CA GLY A 149 -2.77 12.83 11.34
C GLY A 149 -2.72 12.60 9.84
N ARG A 150 -1.54 12.83 9.28
CA ARG A 150 -1.27 12.76 7.83
C ARG A 150 -1.62 11.40 7.24
N ASN A 151 -2.10 11.42 5.99
CA ASN A 151 -2.32 10.22 5.18
C ASN A 151 -3.33 9.21 5.79
N ALA A 152 -4.21 9.66 6.68
CA ALA A 152 -5.28 8.88 7.29
C ALA A 152 -6.67 9.33 6.80
N MET A 153 -6.77 9.78 5.55
CA MET A 153 -7.99 10.33 4.95
C MET A 153 -9.01 9.24 4.58
N GLY A 154 -8.55 8.12 4.03
CA GLY A 154 -9.39 6.97 3.71
C GLY A 154 -9.57 6.02 4.89
N GLY A 155 -8.61 5.98 5.79
CA GLY A 155 -8.55 5.09 6.94
C GLY A 155 -7.13 4.75 7.35
N ILE A 156 -7.00 3.75 8.22
CA ILE A 156 -5.70 3.20 8.64
C ILE A 156 -5.75 1.68 8.72
N VAL A 157 -4.59 1.07 8.57
CA VAL A 157 -4.33 -0.35 8.82
C VAL A 157 -3.29 -0.45 9.93
N ASN A 158 -3.66 -1.06 11.05
CA ASN A 158 -2.75 -1.33 12.16
C ASN A 158 -2.44 -2.83 12.20
N ILE A 159 -1.16 -3.17 12.22
CA ILE A 159 -0.66 -4.53 12.36
C ILE A 159 0.03 -4.65 13.70
N TYR A 160 -0.36 -5.66 14.50
CA TYR A 160 0.27 -5.95 15.77
C TYR A 160 0.93 -7.32 15.73
N THR A 161 2.17 -7.38 16.23
CA THR A 161 2.96 -8.61 16.27
C THR A 161 2.75 -9.36 17.59
N ILE A 162 3.00 -10.67 17.58
CA ILE A 162 2.82 -11.54 18.76
C ILE A 162 3.83 -11.14 19.85
N SER A 163 3.33 -10.99 21.09
CA SER A 163 4.17 -10.80 22.28
C SER A 163 4.67 -12.16 22.80
N PRO A 164 5.95 -12.26 23.21
CA PRO A 164 6.49 -13.46 23.84
C PRO A 164 5.88 -13.77 25.22
N PHE A 165 5.17 -12.81 25.80
CA PHE A 165 4.42 -13.03 27.05
C PHE A 165 3.02 -13.58 26.82
N ASP A 166 2.45 -13.41 25.61
CA ASP A 166 1.12 -13.87 25.26
C ASP A 166 1.16 -15.26 24.61
N TYR A 167 2.27 -15.59 23.94
CA TYR A 167 2.50 -16.90 23.32
C TYR A 167 3.97 -17.28 23.43
N GLN A 168 4.24 -18.56 23.76
CA GLN A 168 5.57 -19.16 23.81
C GLN A 168 5.56 -20.44 22.99
N GLY A 169 6.68 -20.76 22.34
CA GLY A 169 6.82 -21.94 21.50
C GLY A 169 7.64 -21.67 20.24
N LYS A 170 7.78 -22.68 19.43
CA LYS A 170 8.46 -22.63 18.14
C LYS A 170 7.49 -23.05 17.04
N LYS A 171 7.57 -22.41 15.88
CA LYS A 171 6.78 -22.77 14.71
C LYS A 171 7.69 -22.88 13.50
N LEU A 172 7.50 -23.91 12.70
CA LEU A 172 8.12 -24.09 11.40
C LEU A 172 7.02 -24.42 10.39
N SER A 173 6.95 -23.73 9.28
CA SER A 173 6.02 -24.02 8.19
C SER A 173 6.80 -24.12 6.88
N LEU A 174 6.52 -25.17 6.13
CA LEU A 174 7.05 -25.44 4.81
C LEU A 174 5.87 -25.60 3.86
N SER A 175 5.81 -24.79 2.82
CA SER A 175 4.76 -24.86 1.80
C SER A 175 5.36 -24.96 0.42
N ALA A 176 4.72 -25.76 -0.46
CA ALA A 176 5.06 -25.87 -1.87
C ALA A 176 3.77 -25.89 -2.70
N GLY A 177 3.83 -25.32 -3.90
CA GLY A 177 2.67 -25.22 -4.77
C GLY A 177 3.02 -25.10 -6.26
N SER A 178 1.97 -24.99 -7.07
CA SER A 178 2.08 -24.75 -8.50
C SER A 178 2.90 -23.48 -8.80
N TYR A 179 3.42 -23.33 -10.01
CA TYR A 179 4.26 -22.22 -10.47
C TYR A 179 5.59 -22.09 -9.70
N GLY A 180 6.16 -23.21 -9.26
CA GLY A 180 7.40 -23.23 -8.51
C GLY A 180 7.34 -22.50 -7.17
N GLN A 181 6.14 -22.31 -6.61
CA GLN A 181 5.99 -21.65 -5.32
C GLN A 181 6.52 -22.51 -4.19
N TYR A 182 7.39 -21.95 -3.36
CA TYR A 182 7.77 -22.55 -2.08
C TYR A 182 8.04 -21.48 -1.05
N LYS A 183 7.57 -21.76 0.17
CA LYS A 183 7.64 -20.83 1.31
C LYS A 183 8.13 -21.55 2.56
N VAL A 184 9.04 -20.93 3.26
CA VAL A 184 9.54 -21.38 4.56
C VAL A 184 9.31 -20.27 5.56
N LYS A 185 8.66 -20.57 6.69
CA LYS A 185 8.50 -19.65 7.82
C LYS A 185 8.98 -20.35 9.10
N ALA A 186 9.79 -19.66 9.88
CA ALA A 186 10.24 -20.15 11.19
C ALA A 186 10.07 -19.04 12.22
N SER A 187 9.60 -19.38 13.42
CA SER A 187 9.49 -18.43 14.53
C SER A 187 9.72 -19.08 15.87
N HIS A 188 10.29 -18.32 16.79
CA HIS A 188 10.57 -18.70 18.15
C HIS A 188 10.14 -17.61 19.12
N TYR A 189 9.30 -17.95 20.08
CA TYR A 189 8.74 -17.08 21.10
C TYR A 189 9.14 -17.66 22.46
N ALA A 190 9.88 -16.91 23.26
CA ALA A 190 10.33 -17.40 24.56
C ALA A 190 10.45 -16.30 25.61
N LYS A 191 10.23 -16.65 26.85
CA LYS A 191 10.66 -15.85 28.01
C LYS A 191 12.11 -16.21 28.34
N LEU A 192 12.95 -15.21 28.48
CA LEU A 192 14.31 -15.34 29.02
C LEU A 192 14.31 -15.30 30.56
N SER A 193 13.33 -14.57 31.11
CA SER A 193 13.05 -14.45 32.54
C SER A 193 11.56 -14.14 32.74
N GLU A 194 11.10 -14.00 33.98
CA GLU A 194 9.74 -13.53 34.28
C GLU A 194 9.46 -12.12 33.75
N THR A 195 10.49 -11.33 33.53
CA THR A 195 10.38 -9.93 33.11
C THR A 195 10.85 -9.66 31.68
N ILE A 196 11.55 -10.58 31.03
CA ILE A 196 12.11 -10.37 29.68
C ILE A 196 11.73 -11.54 28.79
N GLY A 197 11.23 -11.23 27.60
CA GLY A 197 10.95 -12.22 26.56
C GLY A 197 11.35 -11.73 25.18
N PHE A 198 11.52 -12.65 24.25
CA PHE A 198 11.85 -12.34 22.86
C PHE A 198 11.00 -13.12 21.86
N THR A 199 10.87 -12.56 20.68
CA THR A 199 10.35 -13.19 19.48
C THR A 199 11.38 -13.08 18.38
N ALA A 200 11.67 -14.18 17.68
CA ALA A 200 12.46 -14.17 16.45
C ALA A 200 11.68 -14.91 15.38
N ALA A 201 11.47 -14.26 14.24
CA ALA A 201 10.76 -14.82 13.09
C ALA A 201 11.54 -14.56 11.81
N ALA A 202 11.55 -15.54 10.90
CA ALA A 202 12.17 -15.41 9.58
C ALA A 202 11.33 -16.12 8.54
N TYR A 203 11.42 -15.66 7.30
CA TYR A 203 10.76 -16.30 6.18
C TYR A 203 11.59 -16.22 4.90
N TYR A 204 11.33 -17.14 4.00
CA TYR A 204 11.72 -17.12 2.60
C TYR A 204 10.53 -17.53 1.76
N ASP A 205 10.24 -16.79 0.69
CA ASP A 205 9.15 -17.02 -0.23
C ASP A 205 9.66 -16.89 -1.66
N HIS A 206 9.38 -17.91 -2.48
CA HIS A 206 9.80 -18.00 -3.86
C HIS A 206 8.63 -18.33 -4.78
N SER A 207 8.66 -17.77 -6.00
CA SER A 207 7.78 -18.13 -7.11
C SER A 207 8.55 -18.02 -8.42
N ASP A 208 8.41 -19.03 -9.31
CA ASP A 208 8.95 -18.95 -10.68
C ASP A 208 8.20 -17.94 -11.55
N GLY A 209 7.03 -17.47 -11.09
CA GLY A 209 6.17 -16.53 -11.81
C GLY A 209 5.04 -17.20 -12.61
N PHE A 210 4.04 -16.41 -12.91
CA PHE A 210 2.79 -16.84 -13.55
C PHE A 210 2.78 -16.56 -15.06
N TYR A 211 3.47 -15.49 -15.49
CA TYR A 211 3.36 -14.96 -16.84
C TYR A 211 4.66 -15.18 -17.62
N THR A 212 4.53 -15.48 -18.92
CA THR A 212 5.64 -15.73 -19.82
C THR A 212 5.73 -14.59 -20.82
N ASN A 213 6.92 -14.03 -21.00
CA ASN A 213 7.23 -13.06 -22.05
C ASN A 213 7.39 -13.77 -23.39
N ALA A 214 6.59 -13.40 -24.38
CA ALA A 214 6.64 -14.00 -25.72
C ALA A 214 7.93 -13.65 -26.49
N TYR A 215 8.60 -12.55 -26.12
CA TYR A 215 9.84 -12.10 -26.76
C TYR A 215 11.00 -13.07 -26.56
N ASP A 216 11.18 -13.57 -25.33
CA ASP A 216 12.32 -14.42 -24.97
C ASP A 216 11.93 -15.77 -24.33
N GLY A 217 10.64 -16.04 -24.16
CA GLY A 217 10.10 -17.27 -23.57
C GLY A 217 10.31 -17.42 -22.05
N LYS A 218 10.83 -16.40 -21.36
CA LYS A 218 11.10 -16.45 -19.92
C LYS A 218 9.92 -16.01 -19.09
N LYS A 219 9.92 -16.42 -17.81
CA LYS A 219 8.98 -15.89 -16.82
C LYS A 219 9.38 -14.46 -16.46
N ILE A 220 8.39 -13.55 -16.48
CA ILE A 220 8.63 -12.13 -16.27
C ILE A 220 8.43 -11.69 -14.82
N ASP A 221 7.62 -12.42 -14.05
CA ASP A 221 7.21 -12.08 -12.68
C ASP A 221 7.76 -13.06 -11.63
N LYS A 222 8.94 -13.64 -11.90
CA LYS A 222 9.67 -14.41 -10.88
C LYS A 222 9.92 -13.56 -9.64
N GLU A 223 9.75 -14.13 -8.43
CA GLU A 223 9.87 -13.40 -7.18
C GLU A 223 10.62 -14.20 -6.12
N ASP A 224 11.55 -13.55 -5.44
CA ASP A 224 12.27 -14.03 -4.27
C ASP A 224 12.12 -12.99 -3.14
N ASN A 225 11.54 -13.40 -2.01
CA ASN A 225 11.40 -12.58 -0.80
C ASN A 225 12.08 -13.25 0.37
N VAL A 226 12.85 -12.50 1.13
CA VAL A 226 13.45 -12.98 2.37
C VAL A 226 13.33 -11.88 3.43
N GLY A 227 13.00 -12.28 4.63
CA GLY A 227 12.91 -11.31 5.72
C GLY A 227 12.81 -11.95 7.08
N GLY A 228 12.77 -11.10 8.08
CA GLY A 228 12.62 -11.53 9.45
C GLY A 228 12.34 -10.39 10.40
N ARG A 229 11.95 -10.78 11.60
CA ARG A 229 11.69 -9.85 12.70
C ARG A 229 12.27 -10.40 13.99
N PHE A 230 12.87 -9.49 14.74
CA PHE A 230 13.29 -9.72 16.11
C PHE A 230 12.57 -8.72 17.02
N LYS A 231 11.98 -9.20 18.13
CA LYS A 231 11.33 -8.35 19.13
C LYS A 231 11.82 -8.77 20.51
N LEU A 232 12.26 -7.79 21.29
CA LEU A 232 12.60 -7.92 22.70
C LEU A 232 11.55 -7.15 23.51
N GLU A 233 10.91 -7.79 24.46
CA GLU A 233 9.92 -7.16 25.34
C GLU A 233 10.32 -7.34 26.80
N GLY A 234 10.28 -6.25 27.57
CA GLY A 234 10.51 -6.22 29.01
C GLY A 234 9.26 -5.75 29.75
N ARG A 235 8.82 -6.52 30.76
CA ARG A 235 7.79 -6.16 31.75
C ARG A 235 8.45 -6.08 33.11
N PHE A 236 9.21 -5.00 33.33
CA PHE A 236 10.13 -4.87 34.48
C PHE A 236 9.41 -4.80 35.82
N ASN A 237 8.21 -4.25 35.83
CA ASN A 237 7.29 -4.19 36.96
C ASN A 237 5.85 -3.98 36.44
N PRO A 238 4.81 -4.01 37.30
CA PRO A 238 3.42 -3.78 36.88
C PRO A 238 3.18 -2.46 36.16
N ASN A 239 4.03 -1.48 36.37
CA ASN A 239 3.88 -0.11 35.89
C ASN A 239 4.70 0.20 34.65
N PHE A 240 5.82 -0.52 34.40
CA PHE A 240 6.74 -0.17 33.33
C PHE A 240 7.02 -1.32 32.36
N ARG A 241 6.81 -1.05 31.07
CA ARG A 241 7.08 -1.94 29.96
C ARG A 241 7.94 -1.25 28.92
N ALA A 242 8.78 -2.01 28.26
CA ALA A 242 9.56 -1.58 27.12
C ALA A 242 9.55 -2.67 26.05
N SER A 243 9.49 -2.30 24.80
CA SER A 243 9.69 -3.23 23.69
C SER A 243 10.53 -2.60 22.59
N TYR A 244 11.44 -3.38 22.04
CA TYR A 244 12.21 -3.04 20.86
C TYR A 244 11.96 -4.10 19.80
N SER A 245 11.70 -3.68 18.57
CA SER A 245 11.62 -4.59 17.43
C SER A 245 12.43 -4.08 16.24
N LEU A 246 13.08 -5.02 15.56
CA LEU A 246 13.80 -4.84 14.31
C LEU A 246 13.15 -5.75 13.27
N SER A 247 12.77 -5.22 12.12
CA SER A 247 12.36 -6.02 10.96
C SER A 247 13.22 -5.70 9.74
N VAL A 248 13.52 -6.73 8.95
CA VAL A 248 14.23 -6.64 7.68
C VAL A 248 13.42 -7.38 6.64
N ASP A 249 13.19 -6.76 5.49
CA ASP A 249 12.47 -7.33 4.35
C ASP A 249 13.28 -7.02 3.07
N TYR A 250 13.59 -8.06 2.32
CA TYR A 250 14.25 -7.96 1.01
C TYR A 250 13.40 -8.65 -0.04
N THR A 251 13.20 -7.96 -1.16
CA THR A 251 12.50 -8.45 -2.35
C THR A 251 13.38 -8.32 -3.57
N ASP A 252 13.45 -9.37 -4.38
CA ASP A 252 14.00 -9.37 -5.75
C ASP A 252 12.96 -10.00 -6.67
N GLN A 253 12.33 -9.19 -7.54
CA GLN A 253 11.29 -9.67 -8.42
C GLN A 253 11.46 -9.18 -9.85
N GLY A 254 11.07 -10.03 -10.81
CA GLY A 254 10.66 -9.58 -12.12
C GLY A 254 9.38 -8.77 -11.98
N ALA A 255 9.11 -7.85 -12.90
CA ALA A 255 8.06 -6.88 -12.68
C ALA A 255 7.29 -6.54 -13.96
N PHE A 256 6.11 -5.99 -13.78
CA PHE A 256 5.28 -5.37 -14.81
C PHE A 256 4.86 -6.34 -15.94
N PRO A 257 4.13 -7.44 -15.61
CA PRO A 257 3.67 -8.41 -16.59
C PRO A 257 2.43 -7.89 -17.34
N TYR A 258 2.62 -6.89 -18.19
CA TYR A 258 1.54 -6.21 -18.89
C TYR A 258 1.41 -6.67 -20.35
N GLY A 259 0.22 -7.09 -20.74
CA GLY A 259 -0.16 -7.37 -22.12
C GLY A 259 -0.95 -6.21 -22.72
N MET A 260 -0.72 -5.92 -23.99
CA MET A 260 -1.44 -4.88 -24.72
C MET A 260 -2.94 -5.28 -24.87
N PHE A 261 -3.84 -4.38 -24.53
CA PHE A 261 -5.27 -4.58 -24.67
C PHE A 261 -5.75 -4.03 -26.00
N ILE A 262 -6.33 -4.91 -26.85
CA ILE A 262 -6.84 -4.56 -28.19
C ILE A 262 -8.36 -4.45 -28.24
N GLY A 263 -9.04 -4.54 -27.09
CA GLY A 263 -10.49 -4.46 -26.96
C GLY A 263 -11.00 -3.05 -26.65
N THR A 264 -12.28 -2.96 -26.42
CA THR A 264 -12.98 -1.73 -25.98
C THR A 264 -13.96 -2.06 -24.87
N GLY A 265 -14.19 -1.12 -23.97
CA GLY A 265 -15.18 -1.23 -22.90
C GLY A 265 -14.75 -2.20 -21.79
N ASN A 266 -15.34 -3.41 -21.73
CA ASN A 266 -14.97 -4.39 -20.71
C ASN A 266 -13.59 -5.02 -21.00
N THR A 267 -12.74 -5.02 -20.00
CA THR A 267 -11.41 -5.65 -20.07
C THR A 267 -11.55 -7.18 -20.00
N ASP A 268 -11.79 -7.82 -21.14
CA ASP A 268 -11.88 -9.29 -21.27
C ASP A 268 -10.50 -9.84 -21.67
N HIS A 269 -10.01 -10.85 -20.95
CA HIS A 269 -8.69 -11.47 -21.15
C HIS A 269 -8.43 -11.94 -22.59
N LYS A 270 -9.48 -12.31 -23.36
CA LYS A 270 -9.34 -12.72 -24.76
C LYS A 270 -8.89 -11.60 -25.72
N TYR A 271 -8.99 -10.34 -25.28
CA TYR A 271 -8.50 -9.17 -26.00
C TYR A 271 -7.19 -8.63 -25.44
N VAL A 272 -6.49 -9.40 -24.61
CA VAL A 272 -5.16 -9.06 -24.09
C VAL A 272 -4.13 -9.88 -24.87
N ASN A 273 -3.27 -9.19 -25.58
CA ASN A 273 -2.17 -9.83 -26.30
C ASN A 273 -1.19 -10.46 -25.30
N PRO A 274 -0.45 -11.52 -25.71
CA PRO A 274 0.66 -12.01 -24.93
C PRO A 274 1.64 -10.88 -24.56
N ILE A 275 2.20 -10.96 -23.36
CA ILE A 275 3.25 -10.06 -22.94
C ILE A 275 4.42 -10.20 -23.90
N ASN A 276 4.94 -9.10 -24.45
CA ASN A 276 5.97 -9.11 -25.46
C ASN A 276 6.85 -7.87 -25.33
N ILE A 277 7.81 -7.92 -24.41
CA ILE A 277 8.70 -6.81 -24.04
C ILE A 277 10.15 -7.20 -24.32
N ASN A 278 10.92 -6.27 -24.88
CA ASN A 278 12.34 -6.51 -25.24
C ASN A 278 13.29 -6.17 -24.10
N ASP A 279 12.97 -5.16 -23.29
CA ASP A 279 13.80 -4.73 -22.17
C ASP A 279 13.39 -5.39 -20.86
N PRO A 280 14.31 -6.04 -20.10
CA PRO A 280 13.97 -6.70 -18.86
C PRO A 280 13.52 -5.70 -17.77
N SER A 281 12.33 -5.92 -17.25
CA SER A 281 11.81 -5.17 -16.09
C SER A 281 12.09 -5.90 -14.78
N SER A 282 12.43 -5.17 -13.73
CA SER A 282 12.69 -5.73 -12.40
C SER A 282 12.45 -4.73 -11.30
N TYR A 283 12.21 -5.24 -10.08
CA TYR A 283 12.12 -4.43 -8.87
C TYR A 283 12.83 -5.11 -7.71
N LYS A 284 13.76 -4.40 -7.08
CA LYS A 284 14.48 -4.84 -5.90
C LYS A 284 14.26 -3.85 -4.76
N ARG A 285 14.03 -4.37 -3.57
CA ARG A 285 13.73 -3.52 -2.41
C ARG A 285 14.34 -4.08 -1.14
N THR A 286 14.87 -3.21 -0.30
CA THR A 286 15.24 -3.49 1.08
C THR A 286 14.51 -2.52 2.00
N VAL A 287 13.83 -3.04 3.01
CA VAL A 287 13.20 -2.26 4.09
C VAL A 287 13.77 -2.73 5.42
N ILE A 288 14.25 -1.80 6.22
CA ILE A 288 14.66 -2.05 7.62
C ILE A 288 13.84 -1.12 8.50
N ALA A 289 13.09 -1.68 9.45
CA ALA A 289 12.31 -0.88 10.37
C ALA A 289 12.66 -1.23 11.82
N ASN A 290 12.90 -0.19 12.60
CA ASN A 290 13.18 -0.25 14.05
C ASN A 290 12.01 0.43 14.76
N ASN A 291 11.60 -0.18 15.88
CA ASN A 291 10.56 0.37 16.75
C ASN A 291 10.99 0.20 18.20
N LEU A 292 11.00 1.29 18.93
CA LEU A 292 11.17 1.32 20.40
C LEU A 292 9.88 1.88 21.02
N SER A 293 9.24 1.10 21.87
CA SER A 293 8.05 1.53 22.62
C SER A 293 8.30 1.42 24.11
N LEU A 294 8.05 2.51 24.82
CA LEU A 294 8.11 2.60 26.25
C LEU A 294 6.72 2.93 26.79
N GLU A 295 6.25 2.22 27.79
CA GLU A 295 4.98 2.45 28.45
C GLU A 295 5.15 2.48 29.97
N TYR A 296 4.72 3.57 30.59
CA TYR A 296 4.53 3.68 32.03
C TYR A 296 3.05 3.81 32.36
N ARG A 297 2.58 2.98 33.24
CA ARG A 297 1.17 2.91 33.65
C ARG A 297 1.05 3.00 35.17
N ASN A 298 0.18 3.88 35.63
CA ASN A 298 -0.28 3.87 37.03
C ASN A 298 -1.80 3.84 37.10
N GLU A 299 -2.39 4.01 38.27
CA GLU A 299 -3.84 3.98 38.48
C GLU A 299 -4.60 5.10 37.75
N HIS A 300 -3.94 6.21 37.41
CA HIS A 300 -4.55 7.41 36.86
C HIS A 300 -4.27 7.60 35.37
N VAL A 301 -3.04 7.33 34.94
CA VAL A 301 -2.58 7.63 33.59
C VAL A 301 -1.70 6.52 33.01
N ILE A 302 -1.68 6.48 31.66
CA ILE A 302 -0.72 5.73 30.88
C ILE A 302 0.10 6.73 30.06
N LEU A 303 1.41 6.71 30.25
CA LEU A 303 2.39 7.45 29.45
C LEU A 303 3.00 6.49 28.44
N SER A 304 3.11 6.89 27.18
CA SER A 304 3.76 6.10 26.14
C SER A 304 4.69 6.97 25.30
N SER A 305 5.84 6.40 24.94
CA SER A 305 6.76 6.92 23.92
C SER A 305 6.91 5.84 22.86
N THR A 306 6.77 6.21 21.59
CA THR A 306 6.92 5.30 20.45
C THR A 306 7.85 5.95 19.44
N THR A 307 9.08 5.43 19.36
CA THR A 307 10.12 5.87 18.43
C THR A 307 10.17 4.91 17.25
N GLY A 308 10.08 5.41 16.04
CA GLY A 308 10.23 4.66 14.80
C GLY A 308 11.40 5.14 13.98
N HIS A 309 12.15 4.20 13.40
CA HIS A 309 13.13 4.48 12.35
C HIS A 309 12.90 3.50 11.20
N GLN A 310 12.81 4.02 9.99
CA GLN A 310 12.68 3.22 8.77
C GLN A 310 13.76 3.61 7.77
N TYR A 311 14.51 2.62 7.31
CA TYR A 311 15.39 2.71 6.16
C TYR A 311 14.76 1.94 5.00
N PHE A 312 14.66 2.58 3.85
CA PHE A 312 14.14 2.00 2.62
C PHE A 312 15.14 2.27 1.48
N LYS A 313 15.36 1.26 0.66
CA LYS A 313 16.14 1.38 -0.58
C LYS A 313 15.52 0.50 -1.63
N ASP A 314 15.32 1.03 -2.84
CA ASP A 314 14.89 0.24 -3.98
C ASP A 314 15.69 0.53 -5.26
N ASP A 315 15.49 -0.35 -6.26
CA ASP A 315 16.01 -0.24 -7.61
C ASP A 315 14.95 -0.84 -8.55
N MET A 316 14.31 0.01 -9.32
CA MET A 316 13.32 -0.34 -10.33
C MET A 316 13.90 -0.13 -11.71
N LYS A 317 13.75 -1.16 -12.56
CA LYS A 317 13.96 -1.05 -14.00
C LYS A 317 12.65 -1.37 -14.69
N MET A 318 12.27 -0.54 -15.63
CA MET A 318 10.98 -0.68 -16.33
C MET A 318 11.15 -0.40 -17.81
N ASP A 319 10.72 -1.34 -18.62
CA ASP A 319 10.38 -1.12 -20.02
C ASP A 319 9.08 -0.29 -20.02
N GLN A 320 9.16 0.99 -20.33
CA GLN A 320 8.04 1.91 -20.18
C GLN A 320 7.06 1.87 -21.37
N ASP A 321 7.51 1.36 -22.52
CA ASP A 321 6.64 1.18 -23.68
C ASP A 321 5.95 -0.19 -23.72
N PHE A 322 6.41 -1.15 -22.93
CA PHE A 322 5.87 -2.52 -22.80
C PHE A 322 5.67 -3.22 -24.13
N SER A 323 6.58 -3.00 -25.09
CA SER A 323 6.51 -3.50 -26.45
C SER A 323 7.83 -4.16 -26.88
N PRO A 324 7.91 -4.82 -28.03
CA PRO A 324 9.18 -5.35 -28.55
C PRO A 324 10.08 -4.28 -29.21
N LEU A 325 9.69 -3.00 -29.17
CA LEU A 325 10.46 -1.86 -29.69
C LEU A 325 11.40 -1.31 -28.63
N SER A 326 12.50 -0.72 -29.05
CA SER A 326 13.44 -0.01 -28.15
C SER A 326 13.08 1.48 -28.07
N ILE A 327 11.97 1.81 -27.36
CA ILE A 327 11.48 3.19 -27.26
C ILE A 327 12.05 3.87 -26.02
N PHE A 328 11.78 3.32 -24.82
CA PHE A 328 11.99 4.08 -23.60
C PHE A 328 12.14 3.18 -22.38
N THR A 329 13.20 3.37 -21.60
CA THR A 329 13.37 2.73 -20.31
C THR A 329 13.44 3.74 -19.18
N LEU A 330 12.82 3.40 -18.05
CA LEU A 330 12.88 4.14 -16.80
C LEU A 330 13.66 3.31 -15.77
N ASN A 331 14.71 3.90 -15.21
CA ASN A 331 15.43 3.36 -14.08
C ASN A 331 15.21 4.28 -12.87
N GLN A 332 14.56 3.78 -11.83
CA GLN A 332 14.35 4.56 -10.62
C GLN A 332 15.07 3.89 -9.45
N LYS A 333 15.82 4.68 -8.70
CA LYS A 333 16.42 4.25 -7.44
C LYS A 333 15.98 5.21 -6.36
N GLN A 334 15.54 4.65 -5.24
CA GLN A 334 15.14 5.46 -4.09
C GLN A 334 15.93 5.03 -2.86
N LYS A 335 16.19 5.99 -1.99
CA LYS A 335 16.76 5.79 -0.67
C LYS A 335 16.07 6.72 0.31
N GLN A 336 15.51 6.16 1.37
CA GLN A 336 14.79 6.90 2.41
C GLN A 336 15.37 6.59 3.79
N ASN A 337 15.49 7.64 4.61
CA ASN A 337 15.66 7.56 6.05
C ASN A 337 14.52 8.32 6.71
N ALA A 338 13.70 7.62 7.46
CA ALA A 338 12.56 8.22 8.13
C ALA A 338 12.61 7.95 9.64
N PHE A 339 12.38 9.00 10.43
CA PHE A 339 12.28 8.96 11.88
C PHE A 339 10.92 9.48 12.32
N SER A 340 10.36 8.88 13.33
CA SER A 340 9.13 9.36 13.97
C SER A 340 9.19 9.16 15.47
N GLU A 341 8.62 10.11 16.22
CA GLU A 341 8.44 10.01 17.66
C GLU A 341 7.02 10.42 18.02
N GLU A 342 6.41 9.64 18.89
CA GLU A 342 5.13 9.95 19.47
C GLU A 342 5.17 9.83 20.98
N LEU A 343 4.89 10.92 21.67
CA LEU A 343 4.71 10.98 23.11
C LEU A 343 3.21 11.12 23.39
N ALA A 344 2.62 10.18 24.11
CA ALA A 344 1.21 10.24 24.46
C ALA A 344 0.97 9.99 25.94
N ILE A 345 -0.02 10.70 26.47
CA ILE A 345 -0.56 10.49 27.81
C ILE A 345 -2.07 10.28 27.70
N LYS A 346 -2.60 9.27 28.37
CA LYS A 346 -4.04 9.03 28.42
C LYS A 346 -4.50 8.63 29.82
N SER A 347 -5.76 8.91 30.10
CA SER A 347 -6.41 8.49 31.34
C SER A 347 -6.46 6.96 31.45
N ASN A 348 -6.16 6.42 32.62
CA ASN A 348 -6.26 5.00 32.97
C ASN A 348 -7.36 4.75 34.01
N THR A 349 -8.36 5.60 34.04
CA THR A 349 -9.46 5.52 35.01
C THR A 349 -10.70 4.92 34.36
N ARG A 350 -11.54 4.25 35.16
CA ARG A 350 -12.86 3.78 34.74
C ARG A 350 -13.95 4.83 34.91
N ASN A 351 -13.57 6.08 35.13
CA ASN A 351 -14.48 7.20 35.30
C ASN A 351 -15.22 7.52 33.99
N ASN A 352 -16.35 8.20 34.09
CA ASN A 352 -17.12 8.64 32.94
C ASN A 352 -16.31 9.54 31.97
N TYR A 353 -15.35 10.30 32.51
CA TYR A 353 -14.46 11.14 31.70
C TYR A 353 -13.14 10.45 31.40
N GLN A 354 -12.87 10.25 30.09
CA GLN A 354 -11.63 9.68 29.57
C GLN A 354 -11.01 10.65 28.57
N TRP A 355 -9.70 10.75 28.58
CA TRP A 355 -8.99 11.67 27.70
C TRP A 355 -7.64 11.12 27.25
N SER A 356 -7.20 11.59 26.09
CA SER A 356 -5.83 11.38 25.60
C SER A 356 -5.27 12.69 25.04
N PHE A 357 -3.97 12.86 25.19
CA PHE A 357 -3.19 13.97 24.67
C PHE A 357 -1.89 13.42 24.08
N GLY A 358 -1.43 13.95 22.96
CA GLY A 358 -0.19 13.51 22.37
C GLY A 358 0.52 14.56 21.54
N LEU A 359 1.83 14.38 21.47
CA LEU A 359 2.77 15.12 20.63
C LEU A 359 3.38 14.13 19.65
N TYR A 360 3.40 14.46 18.36
CA TYR A 360 4.00 13.65 17.32
C TYR A 360 4.95 14.49 16.48
N GLY A 361 6.10 13.91 16.11
CA GLY A 361 7.05 14.51 15.19
C GLY A 361 7.59 13.47 14.22
N PHE A 362 7.96 13.90 13.02
CA PHE A 362 8.67 13.07 12.06
C PHE A 362 9.67 13.89 11.24
N TYR A 363 10.67 13.18 10.75
CA TYR A 363 11.61 13.61 9.73
C TYR A 363 11.71 12.50 8.69
N ASP A 364 11.61 12.85 7.43
CA ASP A 364 11.66 11.92 6.30
C ASP A 364 12.56 12.51 5.22
N ASP A 365 13.63 11.79 4.89
CA ASP A 365 14.63 12.16 3.91
C ASP A 365 14.61 11.15 2.78
N LEU A 366 14.00 11.52 1.67
CA LEU A 366 13.85 10.70 0.48
C LEU A 366 14.66 11.26 -0.68
N HIS A 367 15.66 10.49 -1.10
CA HIS A 367 16.42 10.70 -2.34
C HIS A 367 15.88 9.79 -3.44
N THR A 368 15.70 10.33 -4.63
CA THR A 368 15.25 9.60 -5.83
C THR A 368 16.14 9.94 -7.02
N ASP A 369 16.78 8.93 -7.59
CA ASP A 369 17.36 8.99 -8.93
C ASP A 369 16.35 8.37 -9.91
N GLY A 370 15.96 9.10 -10.94
CA GLY A 370 14.95 8.67 -11.91
C GLY A 370 15.37 9.01 -13.34
N PRO A 371 16.52 8.50 -13.83
CA PRO A 371 16.94 8.76 -15.19
C PRO A 371 16.01 8.09 -16.21
N VAL A 372 15.87 8.78 -17.31
CA VAL A 372 15.08 8.39 -18.48
C VAL A 372 16.01 8.17 -19.65
N ASP A 373 15.86 7.06 -20.37
CA ASP A 373 16.65 6.74 -21.55
C ASP A 373 15.73 6.51 -22.77
N PHE A 374 15.69 7.50 -23.68
CA PHE A 374 15.09 7.33 -24.99
C PHE A 374 16.08 6.59 -25.88
N LYS A 375 15.65 5.46 -26.40
CA LYS A 375 16.45 4.60 -27.28
C LYS A 375 16.17 4.90 -28.76
N GLU A 376 16.79 4.15 -29.65
CA GLU A 376 16.75 4.40 -31.08
C GLU A 376 15.34 4.53 -31.66
N ASP A 377 14.44 3.58 -31.30
CA ASP A 377 13.05 3.66 -31.79
C ASP A 377 12.29 4.82 -31.14
N GLY A 378 12.61 5.18 -29.90
CA GLY A 378 12.04 6.33 -29.21
C GLY A 378 12.45 7.67 -29.85
N ILE A 379 13.73 7.79 -30.23
CA ILE A 379 14.20 8.94 -31.00
C ILE A 379 13.40 9.06 -32.30
N LYS A 380 13.24 7.95 -33.04
CA LYS A 380 12.58 7.96 -34.36
C LYS A 380 11.07 8.17 -34.27
N THR A 381 10.40 7.55 -33.28
CA THR A 381 8.93 7.50 -33.24
C THR A 381 8.30 8.50 -32.30
N VAL A 382 9.02 9.01 -31.31
CA VAL A 382 8.51 9.94 -30.31
C VAL A 382 9.11 11.33 -30.45
N LEU A 383 10.44 11.46 -30.51
CA LEU A 383 11.11 12.76 -30.49
C LEU A 383 11.22 13.39 -31.90
N GLN A 384 11.69 12.64 -32.90
CA GLN A 384 11.84 13.15 -34.27
C GLN A 384 10.54 13.70 -34.86
N PRO A 385 9.36 13.05 -34.70
CA PRO A 385 8.09 13.56 -35.20
C PRO A 385 7.71 14.96 -34.72
N VAL A 386 8.20 15.41 -33.57
CA VAL A 386 7.99 16.78 -33.06
C VAL A 386 8.65 17.79 -34.03
N PHE A 387 9.88 17.51 -34.48
CA PHE A 387 10.60 18.36 -35.42
C PHE A 387 10.06 18.25 -36.86
N ASP A 388 9.57 17.06 -37.23
CA ASP A 388 8.93 16.85 -38.52
C ASP A 388 7.59 17.65 -38.62
N GLN A 389 6.84 17.73 -37.50
CA GLN A 389 5.64 18.54 -37.44
C GLN A 389 5.99 20.04 -37.50
N LEU A 390 7.04 20.48 -36.81
CA LEU A 390 7.51 21.83 -36.86
C LEU A 390 7.86 22.27 -38.30
N LYS A 391 8.51 21.38 -39.06
CA LYS A 391 8.79 21.60 -40.49
C LYS A 391 7.54 21.76 -41.33
N LYS A 392 6.49 20.98 -41.05
CA LYS A 392 5.18 21.13 -41.73
C LYS A 392 4.51 22.45 -41.41
N ASP A 393 4.56 22.87 -40.16
CA ASP A 393 3.98 24.14 -39.72
C ASP A 393 4.77 25.36 -40.25
N HIS A 394 6.07 25.17 -40.48
CA HIS A 394 7.01 26.21 -41.00
C HIS A 394 7.77 25.72 -42.24
N PRO A 395 7.14 25.66 -43.42
CA PRO A 395 7.74 25.06 -44.63
C PRO A 395 9.07 25.67 -45.09
N LYS A 396 9.37 26.90 -44.68
CA LYS A 396 10.64 27.58 -45.04
C LYS A 396 11.81 27.16 -44.16
N MET A 397 11.57 26.48 -43.02
CA MET A 397 12.62 25.96 -42.16
C MET A 397 13.40 24.82 -42.84
N PRO A 398 14.68 24.63 -42.51
CA PRO A 398 15.37 23.37 -42.84
C PRO A 398 14.74 22.19 -42.12
N TYR A 399 15.00 20.97 -42.62
CA TYR A 399 14.68 19.75 -41.87
C TYR A 399 15.62 19.63 -40.68
N LEU A 400 15.07 19.58 -39.48
CA LEU A 400 15.83 19.30 -38.25
C LEU A 400 15.86 17.83 -38.00
N LYS A 401 17.03 17.25 -37.72
CA LYS A 401 17.21 15.84 -37.47
C LYS A 401 18.01 15.61 -36.19
N ILE A 402 17.52 14.73 -35.34
CA ILE A 402 18.26 14.27 -34.17
C ILE A 402 19.35 13.33 -34.67
N LEU A 403 20.59 13.57 -34.22
CA LEU A 403 21.79 12.82 -34.67
C LEU A 403 22.15 11.71 -33.67
N ASP A 404 21.66 11.76 -32.44
CA ASP A 404 21.87 10.76 -31.42
C ASP A 404 20.89 9.58 -31.62
N ASP A 405 21.34 8.39 -31.34
CA ASP A 405 20.53 7.17 -31.27
C ASP A 405 20.03 6.88 -29.85
N HIS A 406 20.53 7.63 -28.87
CA HIS A 406 20.11 7.61 -27.46
C HIS A 406 20.03 9.02 -26.91
N LEU A 407 19.03 9.30 -26.08
CA LEU A 407 18.94 10.51 -25.29
C LEU A 407 18.74 10.10 -23.81
N TYR A 408 19.81 10.24 -23.04
CA TYR A 408 19.79 10.00 -21.60
C TYR A 408 19.53 11.31 -20.84
N ILE A 409 18.47 11.34 -20.06
CA ILE A 409 18.08 12.47 -19.22
C ILE A 409 18.21 12.04 -17.76
N PRO A 410 19.26 12.42 -17.05
CA PRO A 410 19.37 12.17 -15.63
C PRO A 410 18.30 12.98 -14.86
N GLY A 411 17.87 12.47 -13.74
CA GLY A 411 17.00 13.18 -12.79
C GLY A 411 17.36 12.76 -11.38
N SER A 412 17.75 13.73 -10.56
CA SER A 412 18.07 13.51 -9.15
C SER A 412 17.26 14.46 -8.29
N PHE A 413 16.61 13.93 -7.26
CA PHE A 413 15.64 14.63 -6.42
C PHE A 413 15.89 14.31 -4.95
N ASP A 414 16.15 15.35 -4.15
CA ASP A 414 16.14 15.28 -2.70
C ASP A 414 14.84 15.91 -2.19
N THR A 415 14.01 15.10 -1.51
CA THR A 415 12.70 15.55 -1.04
C THR A 415 12.54 15.40 0.49
N PRO A 416 13.36 16.12 1.28
CA PRO A 416 13.23 16.09 2.73
C PRO A 416 11.92 16.71 3.19
N SER A 417 11.29 16.09 4.18
CA SER A 417 10.09 16.59 4.84
C SER A 417 10.13 16.39 6.34
N TYR A 418 9.53 17.30 7.08
CA TYR A 418 9.36 17.16 8.52
C TYR A 418 8.02 17.74 8.96
N GLY A 419 7.50 17.23 10.06
CA GLY A 419 6.27 17.72 10.63
C GLY A 419 6.19 17.54 12.12
N LEU A 420 5.34 18.38 12.72
CA LEU A 420 5.01 18.36 14.14
C LEU A 420 3.50 18.39 14.30
N ALA A 421 2.98 17.68 15.27
CA ALA A 421 1.56 17.64 15.55
C ALA A 421 1.25 17.55 17.02
N LEU A 422 0.14 18.16 17.39
CA LEU A 422 -0.42 18.15 18.73
C LEU A 422 -1.88 17.67 18.63
N TYR A 423 -2.29 16.72 19.47
CA TYR A 423 -3.66 16.23 19.47
C TYR A 423 -4.21 16.03 20.87
N HIS A 424 -5.53 16.20 20.95
CA HIS A 424 -6.29 15.91 22.14
C HIS A 424 -7.62 15.26 21.78
N GLN A 425 -8.04 14.27 22.56
CA GLN A 425 -9.37 13.65 22.46
C GLN A 425 -9.93 13.42 23.85
N SER A 426 -11.20 13.78 24.05
CA SER A 426 -11.97 13.56 25.27
C SER A 426 -13.20 12.75 24.95
N THR A 427 -13.53 11.82 25.84
CA THR A 427 -14.77 11.04 25.82
C THR A 427 -15.46 11.18 27.17
N TYR A 428 -16.72 11.57 27.15
CA TYR A 428 -17.57 11.59 28.32
C TYR A 428 -18.67 10.53 28.18
N ASN A 429 -18.60 9.51 29.02
CA ASN A 429 -19.58 8.41 29.05
C ASN A 429 -20.77 8.77 29.98
N ASN A 430 -21.92 8.21 29.67
CA ASN A 430 -23.16 8.42 30.44
C ASN A 430 -23.55 9.91 30.56
N LEU A 431 -23.40 10.66 29.47
CA LEU A 431 -23.76 12.08 29.40
C LEU A 431 -25.29 12.21 29.37
N PHE A 432 -25.88 12.92 30.35
CA PHE A 432 -27.33 13.11 30.53
C PHE A 432 -28.14 11.85 30.79
N THR A 433 -27.79 10.70 30.21
CA THR A 433 -28.45 9.41 30.39
C THR A 433 -27.43 8.28 30.30
N GLU A 434 -27.74 7.18 30.98
CA GLU A 434 -26.93 5.97 30.91
C GLU A 434 -26.80 5.46 29.47
N GLY A 435 -25.62 5.05 29.10
CA GLY A 435 -25.32 4.54 27.76
C GLY A 435 -25.01 5.60 26.69
N LEU A 436 -25.32 6.89 26.92
CA LEU A 436 -24.97 7.95 25.95
C LEU A 436 -23.55 8.46 26.19
N SER A 437 -22.70 8.36 25.18
CA SER A 437 -21.31 8.86 25.23
C SER A 437 -21.05 9.86 24.11
N ILE A 438 -20.31 10.91 24.43
CA ILE A 438 -19.80 11.87 23.44
C ILE A 438 -18.27 11.80 23.41
N THR A 439 -17.71 11.76 22.21
CA THR A 439 -16.26 11.90 21.99
C THR A 439 -16.00 13.13 21.13
N ALA A 440 -15.11 14.00 21.57
CA ALA A 440 -14.63 15.16 20.82
C ALA A 440 -13.12 15.16 20.79
N GLY A 441 -12.56 15.44 19.63
CA GLY A 441 -11.11 15.47 19.44
C GLY A 441 -10.69 16.53 18.42
N ILE A 442 -9.48 16.99 18.56
CA ILE A 442 -8.84 17.95 17.66
C ILE A 442 -7.35 17.64 17.54
N ARG A 443 -6.83 17.81 16.35
CA ARG A 443 -5.39 17.73 16.05
C ARG A 443 -4.99 18.91 15.20
N LEU A 444 -3.80 19.43 15.47
CA LEU A 444 -3.13 20.46 14.69
C LEU A 444 -1.84 19.87 14.15
N ASP A 445 -1.73 19.79 12.82
CA ASP A 445 -0.52 19.35 12.11
C ASP A 445 0.14 20.53 11.42
N TYR A 446 1.46 20.62 11.53
CA TYR A 446 2.33 21.42 10.70
C TYR A 446 3.27 20.51 9.92
N GLU A 447 3.42 20.74 8.63
CA GLU A 447 4.35 20.00 7.77
C GLU A 447 5.07 20.98 6.85
N LYS A 448 6.39 20.78 6.69
CA LYS A 448 7.21 21.47 5.71
C LYS A 448 7.90 20.43 4.84
N GLN A 449 7.90 20.68 3.54
CA GLN A 449 8.49 19.86 2.51
C GLN A 449 9.40 20.71 1.65
N LYS A 450 10.50 20.13 1.17
CA LYS A 450 11.43 20.72 0.23
C LYS A 450 11.69 19.73 -0.89
N MET A 451 11.95 20.24 -2.10
CA MET A 451 12.52 19.46 -3.21
C MET A 451 13.70 20.22 -3.77
N ASP A 452 14.86 19.61 -3.71
CA ASP A 452 16.02 20.00 -4.50
C ASP A 452 16.08 19.08 -5.71
N TYR A 453 16.27 19.65 -6.88
CA TYR A 453 16.16 18.96 -8.15
C TYR A 453 17.31 19.32 -9.05
N ASN A 454 17.96 18.32 -9.63
CA ASN A 454 19.02 18.49 -10.61
C ASN A 454 18.81 17.54 -11.80
N SER A 455 18.88 18.11 -13.00
CA SER A 455 18.88 17.37 -14.26
C SER A 455 19.64 18.16 -15.31
N GLU A 456 20.33 17.47 -16.19
CA GLU A 456 20.96 18.06 -17.36
C GLU A 456 20.75 17.17 -18.58
N ALA A 457 20.53 17.76 -19.74
CA ALA A 457 20.40 17.02 -20.99
C ALA A 457 20.93 17.80 -22.17
N LYS A 458 21.52 17.07 -23.13
CA LYS A 458 21.99 17.62 -24.38
C LYS A 458 21.60 16.68 -25.50
N MET A 459 21.05 17.25 -26.57
CA MET A 459 20.63 16.51 -27.75
C MET A 459 21.36 17.05 -28.97
N ARG A 460 22.13 16.20 -29.67
CA ARG A 460 22.81 16.60 -30.89
C ARG A 460 21.82 16.67 -32.04
N MET A 461 21.84 17.78 -32.72
CA MET A 461 20.94 18.08 -33.82
C MET A 461 21.72 18.39 -35.10
N GLY A 462 21.09 18.04 -36.21
CA GLY A 462 21.55 18.44 -37.51
C GLY A 462 20.45 19.09 -38.35
N PHE A 463 20.77 19.79 -39.37
CA PHE A 463 19.80 20.30 -40.33
C PHE A 463 20.14 19.93 -41.77
N GLY A 464 19.12 19.80 -42.59
CA GLY A 464 19.24 19.52 -44.03
C GLY A 464 18.20 20.36 -44.79
N PHE A 465 18.50 20.64 -46.06
CA PHE A 465 17.60 21.40 -46.93
C PHE A 465 16.70 20.52 -47.78
N VAL A 466 17.02 19.22 -47.84
CA VAL A 466 16.27 18.22 -48.60
C VAL A 466 15.88 17.11 -47.66
N GLU A 467 14.64 16.62 -47.73
CA GLU A 467 14.17 15.49 -46.98
C GLU A 467 15.05 14.26 -47.31
N ASN A 468 15.54 13.56 -46.28
CA ASN A 468 16.48 12.45 -46.42
C ASN A 468 17.80 12.74 -47.12
N GLY A 469 18.13 14.06 -47.30
CA GLY A 469 19.40 14.51 -47.87
C GLY A 469 20.53 14.57 -46.84
N PRO A 470 21.70 15.09 -47.24
CA PRO A 470 22.83 15.29 -46.35
C PRO A 470 22.42 16.20 -45.16
N VAL A 471 22.82 15.82 -43.97
CA VAL A 471 22.55 16.56 -42.73
C VAL A 471 23.86 17.15 -42.22
N ILE A 472 23.83 18.44 -41.92
CA ILE A 472 24.96 19.17 -41.34
C ILE A 472 24.76 19.18 -39.82
N ASP A 473 25.74 18.72 -39.10
CA ASP A 473 25.75 18.77 -37.63
C ASP A 473 25.82 20.24 -37.18
N ILE A 474 24.82 20.64 -36.41
CA ILE A 474 24.68 22.03 -35.93
C ILE A 474 25.86 22.38 -35.02
N GLU A 475 26.34 21.45 -34.21
CA GLU A 475 27.46 21.68 -33.28
C GLU A 475 28.76 22.07 -33.94
N LYS A 476 28.93 21.72 -35.21
CA LYS A 476 30.07 22.18 -36.02
C LYS A 476 30.02 23.62 -36.46
N LEU A 477 28.83 24.24 -36.35
CA LEU A 477 28.60 25.63 -36.75
C LEU A 477 28.33 26.53 -35.57
N PHE A 478 27.56 26.03 -34.60
CA PHE A 478 27.12 26.76 -33.41
C PHE A 478 27.07 25.82 -32.22
N PRO A 479 27.48 26.26 -31.01
CA PRO A 479 27.37 25.44 -29.81
C PRO A 479 25.88 25.18 -29.49
N ILE A 480 25.47 23.93 -29.39
CA ILE A 480 24.16 23.55 -28.87
C ILE A 480 24.19 23.73 -27.36
N PRO A 481 23.25 24.46 -26.76
CA PRO A 481 23.20 24.60 -25.31
C PRO A 481 22.92 23.26 -24.63
N THR A 482 23.61 22.99 -23.53
CA THR A 482 23.19 21.96 -22.60
C THR A 482 22.05 22.57 -21.78
N THR A 483 20.90 21.92 -21.79
CA THR A 483 19.79 22.31 -20.93
C THR A 483 20.09 21.82 -19.52
N VAL A 484 20.15 22.75 -18.59
CA VAL A 484 20.34 22.46 -17.16
C VAL A 484 19.13 22.92 -16.40
N MET A 485 18.58 22.03 -15.57
CA MET A 485 17.54 22.36 -14.62
C MET A 485 18.04 22.07 -13.22
N ASP A 486 18.30 23.10 -12.47
CA ASP A 486 18.68 23.08 -11.06
C ASP A 486 17.75 24.02 -10.30
N ALA A 487 16.91 23.45 -9.45
CA ALA A 487 15.90 24.19 -8.72
C ALA A 487 15.70 23.67 -7.29
N SER A 488 15.32 24.60 -6.41
CA SER A 488 14.95 24.33 -5.04
C SER A 488 13.57 24.93 -4.77
N VAL A 489 12.60 24.06 -4.45
CA VAL A 489 11.22 24.46 -4.18
C VAL A 489 10.82 23.99 -2.79
N SER A 490 10.13 24.83 -2.02
CA SER A 490 9.63 24.45 -0.70
C SER A 490 8.17 24.84 -0.52
N GLN A 491 7.44 24.06 0.26
CA GLN A 491 6.08 24.36 0.69
C GLN A 491 5.88 23.98 2.15
N ASP A 492 4.98 24.68 2.81
CA ASP A 492 4.52 24.32 4.15
C ASP A 492 3.00 24.47 4.27
N PHE A 493 2.42 23.76 5.22
CA PHE A 493 0.98 23.84 5.43
C PHE A 493 0.60 23.42 6.85
N TRP A 494 -0.54 23.98 7.28
CA TRP A 494 -1.21 23.65 8.53
C TRP A 494 -2.51 22.91 8.27
N GLN A 495 -2.80 21.89 9.08
CA GLN A 495 -4.08 21.17 9.05
C GLN A 495 -4.68 21.09 10.44
N VAL A 496 -5.96 21.46 10.52
CA VAL A 496 -6.78 21.26 11.72
C VAL A 496 -7.75 20.11 11.44
N LEU A 497 -7.73 19.08 12.29
CA LEU A 497 -8.41 17.80 12.10
C LEU A 497 -9.37 17.52 13.27
N PRO A 498 -10.56 18.10 13.26
CA PRO A 498 -11.58 17.85 14.27
C PRO A 498 -12.29 16.51 14.06
N LYS A 499 -12.76 15.92 15.16
CA LYS A 499 -13.67 14.77 15.21
C LYS A 499 -14.69 15.00 16.31
N ILE A 500 -15.93 14.64 16.02
CA ILE A 500 -16.99 14.52 17.02
C ILE A 500 -17.79 13.25 16.76
N SER A 501 -18.13 12.52 17.80
CA SER A 501 -19.00 11.36 17.70
C SER A 501 -19.91 11.22 18.91
N LEU A 502 -21.13 10.75 18.66
CA LEU A 502 -22.10 10.35 19.66
C LEU A 502 -22.29 8.85 19.58
N LYS A 503 -22.25 8.15 20.69
CA LYS A 503 -22.53 6.71 20.81
C LYS A 503 -23.65 6.53 21.82
N TYR A 504 -24.63 5.69 21.48
CA TYR A 504 -25.67 5.27 22.41
C TYR A 504 -25.73 3.75 22.53
N GLU A 505 -25.53 3.24 23.74
CA GLU A 505 -25.61 1.82 24.07
C GLU A 505 -27.09 1.45 24.29
N CYS A 506 -27.73 0.91 23.24
CA CYS A 506 -29.14 0.48 23.28
C CYS A 506 -29.35 -0.74 24.19
N SER A 507 -28.30 -1.54 24.36
CA SER A 507 -28.22 -2.70 25.26
C SER A 507 -26.75 -3.01 25.55
N PRO A 508 -26.42 -3.89 26.53
CA PRO A 508 -25.03 -4.26 26.82
C PRO A 508 -24.24 -4.78 25.62
N ASN A 509 -24.92 -5.28 24.60
CA ASN A 509 -24.30 -5.89 23.42
C ASN A 509 -24.64 -5.17 22.11
N THR A 510 -25.32 -4.00 22.18
CA THR A 510 -25.74 -3.26 20.98
C THR A 510 -25.57 -1.79 21.20
N PHE A 511 -24.87 -1.13 20.29
CA PHE A 511 -24.77 0.32 20.26
C PHE A 511 -24.96 0.88 18.85
N THR A 512 -25.43 2.09 18.80
CA THR A 512 -25.48 2.93 17.59
C THR A 512 -24.59 4.14 17.77
N TYR A 513 -24.10 4.69 16.66
CA TYR A 513 -23.27 5.89 16.70
C TYR A 513 -23.47 6.77 15.48
N VAL A 514 -23.16 8.04 15.65
CA VAL A 514 -23.00 9.02 14.58
C VAL A 514 -21.64 9.69 14.77
N SER A 515 -20.88 9.89 13.69
CA SER A 515 -19.60 10.56 13.75
C SER A 515 -19.36 11.50 12.58
N VAL A 516 -18.63 12.57 12.85
CA VAL A 516 -18.13 13.51 11.85
C VAL A 516 -16.63 13.68 12.10
N ALA A 517 -15.82 13.45 11.07
CA ALA A 517 -14.38 13.55 11.18
C ALA A 517 -13.76 14.14 9.90
N LYS A 518 -12.67 14.90 10.07
CA LYS A 518 -11.87 15.43 8.98
C LYS A 518 -10.57 14.63 8.83
N GLY A 519 -10.19 14.36 7.59
CA GLY A 519 -8.90 13.78 7.24
C GLY A 519 -8.23 14.55 6.12
N TYR A 520 -6.94 14.32 5.94
CA TYR A 520 -6.19 14.86 4.80
C TYR A 520 -5.15 13.88 4.30
N LYS A 521 -4.78 14.06 3.05
CA LYS A 521 -3.63 13.46 2.40
C LYS A 521 -2.62 14.57 2.12
N THR A 522 -1.35 14.34 2.44
CA THR A 522 -0.29 15.36 2.31
C THR A 522 -0.13 15.86 0.88
N GLY A 523 0.41 17.05 0.72
CA GLY A 523 0.95 17.54 -0.54
C GLY A 523 2.22 16.79 -0.94
N GLY A 524 2.84 17.19 -2.03
CA GLY A 524 4.06 16.58 -2.52
C GLY A 524 4.58 17.25 -3.78
N TYR A 525 5.50 16.55 -4.46
CA TYR A 525 6.17 17.04 -5.66
C TYR A 525 5.99 16.10 -6.85
N ASN A 526 6.01 16.69 -8.05
CA ASN A 526 5.82 15.99 -9.32
C ASN A 526 7.12 15.35 -9.84
N VAL A 527 7.81 14.55 -9.02
CA VAL A 527 9.09 13.91 -9.36
C VAL A 527 8.98 13.06 -10.63
N GLN A 528 7.89 12.30 -10.80
CA GLN A 528 7.68 11.42 -11.96
C GLN A 528 7.41 12.16 -13.27
N MET A 529 7.17 13.47 -13.22
CA MET A 529 6.83 14.31 -14.38
C MET A 529 8.00 15.19 -14.83
N SER A 530 9.16 15.07 -14.21
CA SER A 530 10.33 15.90 -14.45
C SER A 530 10.88 15.78 -15.88
N ALA A 531 10.80 14.56 -16.46
CA ALA A 531 11.22 14.33 -17.84
C ALA A 531 10.42 15.17 -18.86
N ASP A 532 9.11 15.35 -18.64
CA ASP A 532 8.24 16.16 -19.50
C ASP A 532 8.59 17.66 -19.40
N VAL A 533 8.91 18.13 -18.18
CA VAL A 533 9.34 19.50 -17.94
C VAL A 533 10.70 19.75 -18.59
N MET A 534 11.65 18.81 -18.42
CA MET A 534 12.97 18.87 -19.05
C MET A 534 12.88 18.89 -20.57
N GLN A 535 12.04 18.05 -21.16
CA GLN A 535 11.82 18.04 -22.61
C GLN A 535 11.28 19.40 -23.11
N SER A 536 10.36 20.02 -22.38
CA SER A 536 9.84 21.35 -22.72
C SER A 536 10.93 22.43 -22.63
N GLN A 537 11.80 22.36 -21.62
CA GLN A 537 12.91 23.29 -21.46
C GLN A 537 13.96 23.09 -22.58
N MET A 538 14.31 21.85 -22.89
CA MET A 538 15.23 21.53 -24.00
C MET A 538 14.72 22.09 -25.33
N GLN A 539 13.43 21.92 -25.60
CA GLN A 539 12.81 22.45 -26.81
C GLN A 539 12.90 24.00 -26.84
N TYR A 540 12.63 24.67 -25.72
CA TYR A 540 12.74 26.11 -25.59
C TYR A 540 14.16 26.62 -25.78
N ASP A 541 15.15 26.02 -25.11
CA ASP A 541 16.56 26.43 -25.18
C ASP A 541 17.09 26.28 -26.61
N MET A 542 16.75 25.17 -27.26
CA MET A 542 17.13 24.92 -28.63
C MET A 542 16.49 25.92 -29.60
N MET A 543 15.17 26.14 -29.48
CA MET A 543 14.44 27.10 -30.32
C MET A 543 14.95 28.53 -30.10
N SER A 544 15.27 28.89 -28.87
CA SER A 544 15.82 30.19 -28.50
C SER A 544 17.22 30.40 -29.09
N ALA A 545 18.05 29.36 -29.17
CA ALA A 545 19.35 29.40 -29.80
C ALA A 545 19.28 29.74 -31.32
N PHE A 546 18.14 29.43 -31.96
CA PHE A 546 17.91 29.70 -33.39
C PHE A 546 17.02 30.92 -33.66
N LYS A 547 16.53 31.64 -32.61
CA LYS A 547 15.59 32.76 -32.73
C LYS A 547 16.06 33.85 -33.69
N ASP A 548 17.36 34.17 -33.66
CA ASP A 548 17.94 35.22 -34.51
C ASP A 548 18.12 34.77 -35.98
N MET A 549 18.09 33.45 -36.22
CA MET A 549 18.27 32.90 -37.57
C MET A 549 16.93 32.52 -38.22
N MET A 550 15.87 32.36 -37.44
CA MET A 550 14.57 31.96 -37.94
C MET A 550 13.45 32.75 -37.25
N PRO A 551 12.45 33.27 -37.99
CA PRO A 551 11.31 34.00 -37.42
C PRO A 551 10.33 33.01 -36.76
N ILE A 552 10.72 32.42 -35.61
CA ILE A 552 9.92 31.47 -34.88
C ILE A 552 9.47 32.12 -33.58
N GLU A 553 8.20 32.02 -33.27
CA GLU A 553 7.66 32.38 -31.97
C GLU A 553 8.01 31.28 -30.98
N VAL A 554 8.93 31.54 -30.05
CA VAL A 554 9.35 30.59 -29.03
C VAL A 554 8.45 30.77 -27.83
N LYS A 555 7.63 29.74 -27.56
CA LYS A 555 6.76 29.74 -26.40
C LYS A 555 7.57 29.39 -25.13
N GLU A 556 7.54 30.26 -24.15
CA GLU A 556 8.20 30.02 -22.86
C GLU A 556 7.66 28.78 -22.18
N PRO A 557 8.53 27.94 -21.58
CA PRO A 557 8.10 26.79 -20.78
C PRO A 557 7.37 27.28 -19.52
N THR A 558 6.50 26.44 -19.01
CA THR A 558 5.87 26.71 -17.70
C THR A 558 6.93 26.71 -16.60
N PRO A 559 7.02 27.76 -15.75
CA PRO A 559 7.97 27.80 -14.64
C PRO A 559 7.85 26.54 -13.76
N ILE A 560 8.99 25.99 -13.36
CA ILE A 560 9.00 24.74 -12.57
C ILE A 560 8.27 24.92 -11.23
N GLU A 561 8.32 26.11 -10.65
CA GLU A 561 7.67 26.44 -9.38
C GLU A 561 6.15 26.28 -9.44
N GLU A 562 5.55 26.49 -10.63
CA GLU A 562 4.10 26.36 -10.82
C GLU A 562 3.63 24.91 -10.98
N VAL A 563 4.51 24.02 -11.45
CA VAL A 563 4.18 22.63 -11.80
C VAL A 563 4.81 21.60 -10.88
N ALA A 564 5.83 21.99 -10.10
CA ALA A 564 6.59 21.08 -9.29
C ALA A 564 5.81 20.50 -8.10
N ALA A 565 4.91 21.30 -7.48
CA ALA A 565 4.28 20.96 -6.22
C ALA A 565 2.75 20.91 -6.31
N TYR A 566 2.16 20.05 -5.49
CA TYR A 566 0.71 20.00 -5.26
C TYR A 566 0.38 20.04 -3.76
N LYS A 567 -0.76 20.65 -3.42
CA LYS A 567 -1.20 20.93 -2.05
C LYS A 567 -1.91 19.71 -1.43
N PRO A 568 -2.11 19.71 -0.09
CA PRO A 568 -2.89 18.67 0.58
C PRO A 568 -4.34 18.56 0.08
N GLU A 569 -4.80 17.31 -0.09
CA GLU A 569 -6.20 16.96 -0.34
C GLU A 569 -6.91 16.74 0.99
N LYS A 570 -8.19 17.13 1.11
CA LYS A 570 -8.96 17.13 2.37
C LYS A 570 -10.30 16.44 2.20
N SER A 571 -10.74 15.74 3.25
CA SER A 571 -12.08 15.13 3.28
C SER A 571 -12.80 15.37 4.59
N TRP A 572 -14.12 15.54 4.50
CA TRP A 572 -15.05 15.40 5.62
C TRP A 572 -15.84 14.11 5.46
N ASN A 573 -15.94 13.33 6.51
CA ASN A 573 -16.73 12.11 6.57
C ASN A 573 -17.84 12.24 7.59
N TYR A 574 -19.05 11.87 7.17
CA TYR A 574 -20.24 11.74 7.98
C TYR A 574 -20.62 10.28 8.00
N GLU A 575 -20.77 9.70 9.17
CA GLU A 575 -20.98 8.27 9.34
C GLU A 575 -22.04 7.99 10.40
N ILE A 576 -22.89 7.01 10.13
CA ILE A 576 -23.85 6.45 11.07
C ILE A 576 -23.72 4.92 11.05
N GLY A 577 -23.73 4.29 12.21
CA GLY A 577 -23.61 2.85 12.29
C GLY A 577 -24.30 2.24 13.49
N ILE A 578 -24.52 0.95 13.37
CA ILE A 578 -24.99 0.07 14.44
C ILE A 578 -24.10 -1.17 14.50
N ARG A 579 -23.74 -1.55 15.72
CA ARG A 579 -23.01 -2.79 15.99
C ARG A 579 -23.75 -3.55 17.07
N SER A 580 -23.93 -4.86 16.86
CA SER A 580 -24.68 -5.72 17.75
C SER A 580 -24.03 -7.10 17.88
N GLU A 581 -23.97 -7.60 19.11
CA GLU A 581 -23.62 -9.00 19.42
C GLU A 581 -24.90 -9.69 19.96
N LEU A 582 -25.44 -10.59 19.18
CA LEU A 582 -26.72 -11.24 19.40
C LEU A 582 -26.53 -12.73 19.72
N LEU A 583 -27.61 -13.39 20.19
CA LEU A 583 -27.66 -14.84 20.40
C LEU A 583 -26.51 -15.35 21.30
N PHE A 584 -26.31 -14.73 22.46
CA PHE A 584 -25.22 -15.09 23.38
C PHE A 584 -23.85 -15.06 22.70
N GLN A 585 -23.56 -14.00 21.93
CA GLN A 585 -22.31 -13.78 21.17
C GLN A 585 -22.06 -14.79 20.03
N ARG A 586 -23.10 -15.53 19.60
CA ARG A 586 -23.01 -16.39 18.42
C ARG A 586 -23.14 -15.65 17.10
N LEU A 587 -23.73 -14.45 17.14
CA LEU A 587 -23.95 -13.61 15.97
C LEU A 587 -23.43 -12.20 16.25
N SER A 588 -22.43 -11.76 15.48
CA SER A 588 -21.97 -10.37 15.46
C SER A 588 -22.38 -9.72 14.15
N ALA A 589 -23.02 -8.58 14.22
CA ALA A 589 -23.49 -7.81 13.06
C ALA A 589 -23.06 -6.35 13.17
N GLU A 590 -22.58 -5.80 12.07
CA GLU A 590 -22.26 -4.38 11.92
C GLU A 590 -22.86 -3.86 10.61
N LEU A 591 -23.50 -2.69 10.68
CA LEU A 591 -23.99 -1.98 9.50
C LEU A 591 -23.62 -0.51 9.64
N THR A 592 -22.99 0.04 8.62
CA THR A 592 -22.55 1.43 8.57
C THR A 592 -22.94 2.08 7.25
N GLY A 593 -23.49 3.30 7.31
CA GLY A 593 -23.67 4.21 6.19
C GLY A 593 -22.67 5.36 6.30
N PHE A 594 -22.09 5.78 5.18
CA PHE A 594 -21.14 6.89 5.15
C PHE A 594 -21.35 7.84 3.97
N TYR A 595 -20.95 9.09 4.15
CA TYR A 595 -20.85 10.10 3.11
C TYR A 595 -19.57 10.92 3.30
N MET A 596 -18.77 11.04 2.24
CA MET A 596 -17.50 11.78 2.22
C MET A 596 -17.56 12.92 1.19
N ASP A 597 -17.22 14.12 1.61
CA ASP A 597 -17.00 15.31 0.75
C ASP A 597 -15.50 15.57 0.64
N ILE A 598 -14.95 15.54 -0.59
CA ILE A 598 -13.52 15.60 -0.85
C ILE A 598 -13.23 16.85 -1.66
N LYS A 599 -12.26 17.63 -1.20
CA LYS A 599 -11.83 18.90 -1.82
C LYS A 599 -10.34 18.86 -2.12
N ASP A 600 -9.94 19.67 -3.08
CA ASP A 600 -8.56 19.80 -3.51
C ASP A 600 -7.97 18.45 -3.96
N VAL A 601 -8.80 17.65 -4.68
CA VAL A 601 -8.42 16.29 -5.10
C VAL A 601 -7.17 16.36 -5.97
N GLN A 602 -6.18 15.54 -5.63
CA GLN A 602 -4.91 15.44 -6.36
C GLN A 602 -5.12 14.59 -7.62
N LEU A 603 -5.25 15.24 -8.75
CA LEU A 603 -5.59 14.65 -10.04
C LEU A 603 -4.58 15.04 -11.12
N THR A 604 -4.46 14.18 -12.12
CA THR A 604 -3.57 14.43 -13.26
C THR A 604 -4.19 15.44 -14.23
N LYS A 605 -3.41 16.44 -14.63
CA LYS A 605 -3.78 17.45 -15.64
C LYS A 605 -2.71 17.54 -16.72
N PHE A 606 -3.11 17.80 -17.97
CA PHE A 606 -2.15 18.07 -19.02
C PHE A 606 -1.48 19.44 -18.79
N VAL A 607 -0.16 19.49 -19.03
CA VAL A 607 0.57 20.76 -19.07
C VAL A 607 0.19 21.57 -20.32
N ASN A 608 0.46 22.87 -20.31
CA ASN A 608 0.08 23.76 -21.41
C ASN A 608 0.68 23.37 -22.77
N SER A 609 1.81 22.67 -22.80
CA SER A 609 2.40 22.10 -24.03
C SER A 609 1.54 21.00 -24.66
N GLY A 610 0.60 20.43 -23.90
CA GLY A 610 -0.31 19.35 -24.35
C GLY A 610 0.27 17.94 -24.32
N ASN A 611 1.56 17.77 -24.07
CA ASN A 611 2.25 16.48 -24.16
C ASN A 611 2.66 15.88 -22.81
N GLY A 612 2.76 16.67 -21.74
CA GLY A 612 3.08 16.20 -20.40
C GLY A 612 1.87 16.22 -19.45
N ARG A 613 1.94 15.45 -18.38
CA ARG A 613 0.92 15.42 -17.32
C ARG A 613 1.57 15.76 -15.98
N ILE A 614 0.90 16.56 -15.19
CA ILE A 614 1.28 16.90 -13.82
C ILE A 614 0.15 16.53 -12.86
N LEU A 615 0.51 16.22 -11.63
CA LEU A 615 -0.44 16.13 -10.54
C LEU A 615 -0.73 17.54 -10.00
N THR A 616 -2.01 17.86 -9.83
CA THR A 616 -2.45 19.17 -9.33
C THR A 616 -3.73 19.02 -8.52
N ASN A 617 -4.08 20.04 -7.73
CA ASN A 617 -5.32 20.09 -6.96
C ASN A 617 -6.48 20.59 -7.81
N ALA A 618 -6.90 19.82 -8.81
CA ALA A 618 -7.81 20.27 -9.87
C ALA A 618 -9.27 19.87 -9.67
N GLY A 619 -9.64 19.17 -8.56
CA GLY A 619 -10.97 18.60 -8.49
C GLY A 619 -11.64 18.60 -7.14
N LYS A 620 -12.94 18.26 -7.18
CA LYS A 620 -13.78 17.92 -6.03
C LYS A 620 -14.43 16.57 -6.29
N ALA A 621 -14.56 15.77 -5.25
CA ALA A 621 -15.21 14.47 -5.35
C ALA A 621 -16.15 14.22 -4.18
N LYS A 622 -17.00 13.23 -4.35
CA LYS A 622 -17.85 12.69 -3.28
C LYS A 622 -17.81 11.18 -3.31
N SER A 623 -17.88 10.58 -2.12
CA SER A 623 -18.05 9.13 -1.98
C SER A 623 -19.11 8.85 -0.92
N TYR A 624 -20.02 7.93 -1.21
CA TYR A 624 -21.00 7.46 -0.24
C TYR A 624 -21.30 5.98 -0.42
N GLY A 625 -21.74 5.34 0.63
CA GLY A 625 -22.00 3.91 0.55
C GLY A 625 -22.45 3.28 1.85
N ILE A 626 -22.45 1.94 1.80
CA ILE A 626 -22.87 1.08 2.90
C ILE A 626 -21.82 0.01 3.12
N GLU A 627 -21.59 -0.33 4.37
CA GLU A 627 -20.72 -1.41 4.82
C GLU A 627 -21.49 -2.32 5.76
N ALA A 628 -21.49 -3.62 5.49
CA ALA A 628 -22.13 -4.62 6.32
C ALA A 628 -21.16 -5.76 6.62
N SER A 629 -21.06 -6.15 7.87
CA SER A 629 -20.28 -7.32 8.32
C SER A 629 -21.14 -8.17 9.23
N LEU A 630 -21.20 -9.46 8.91
CA LEU A 630 -21.92 -10.47 9.66
C LEU A 630 -20.99 -11.63 9.96
N ARG A 631 -20.89 -12.04 11.22
CA ARG A 631 -20.19 -13.28 11.63
C ARG A 631 -21.11 -14.11 12.51
N ALA A 632 -21.29 -15.35 12.13
CA ALA A 632 -22.14 -16.28 12.84
C ALA A 632 -21.40 -17.58 13.19
N ARG A 633 -21.51 -18.02 14.45
CA ARG A 633 -21.21 -19.38 14.87
C ARG A 633 -22.49 -20.21 14.69
N ILE A 634 -22.57 -20.95 13.59
CA ILE A 634 -23.77 -21.70 13.19
C ILE A 634 -23.97 -22.88 14.13
N ILE A 635 -22.92 -23.66 14.30
CA ILE A 635 -22.79 -24.78 15.26
C ILE A 635 -21.39 -24.74 15.85
N ASP A 636 -21.12 -25.53 16.85
CA ASP A 636 -19.79 -25.66 17.43
C ASP A 636 -18.79 -26.13 16.34
N GLY A 637 -17.73 -25.36 16.17
CA GLY A 637 -16.72 -25.57 15.14
C GLY A 637 -17.05 -24.97 13.78
N LEU A 638 -18.29 -24.60 13.43
CA LEU A 638 -18.66 -24.00 12.14
C LEU A 638 -18.94 -22.50 12.30
N THR A 639 -18.12 -21.69 11.66
CA THR A 639 -18.26 -20.24 11.59
C THR A 639 -18.49 -19.81 10.14
N ALA A 640 -19.45 -18.92 9.94
CA ALA A 640 -19.65 -18.20 8.67
C ALA A 640 -19.43 -16.71 8.87
N ASP A 641 -18.89 -16.04 7.86
CA ASP A 641 -18.82 -14.60 7.81
C ASP A 641 -19.18 -14.07 6.41
N VAL A 642 -19.85 -12.95 6.41
CA VAL A 642 -20.21 -12.19 5.21
C VAL A 642 -19.79 -10.75 5.41
N ASN A 643 -18.98 -10.23 4.50
CA ASN A 643 -18.57 -8.84 4.47
C ASN A 643 -18.97 -8.24 3.13
N TYR A 644 -19.74 -7.17 3.17
CA TYR A 644 -20.22 -6.48 1.97
C TYR A 644 -19.94 -4.99 2.06
N GLY A 645 -19.44 -4.42 0.98
CA GLY A 645 -19.25 -3.00 0.80
C GLY A 645 -19.88 -2.51 -0.50
N PHE A 646 -20.59 -1.41 -0.44
CA PHE A 646 -21.04 -0.64 -1.60
C PHE A 646 -20.43 0.74 -1.54
N THR A 647 -19.83 1.20 -2.65
CA THR A 647 -19.24 2.53 -2.79
C THR A 647 -19.69 3.20 -4.08
N HIS A 648 -20.20 4.41 -3.97
CA HIS A 648 -20.46 5.32 -5.08
C HIS A 648 -19.56 6.54 -4.96
N ALA A 649 -18.40 6.47 -5.63
CA ALA A 649 -17.38 7.53 -5.64
C ALA A 649 -17.33 8.19 -7.01
N THR A 650 -17.59 9.50 -7.09
CA THR A 650 -17.66 10.26 -8.35
C THR A 650 -17.02 11.63 -8.21
N PHE A 651 -16.51 12.16 -9.31
CA PHE A 651 -16.06 13.54 -9.40
C PHE A 651 -17.27 14.49 -9.33
N ARG A 652 -17.17 15.53 -8.52
CA ARG A 652 -18.14 16.66 -8.51
C ARG A 652 -17.70 17.76 -9.44
N ASP A 653 -16.38 17.87 -9.63
CA ASP A 653 -15.73 18.88 -10.45
C ASP A 653 -14.34 18.36 -10.82
N TYR A 654 -14.11 18.14 -12.10
CA TYR A 654 -12.79 17.73 -12.61
C TYR A 654 -12.71 17.97 -14.11
N ASN A 655 -11.81 18.87 -14.49
CA ASN A 655 -11.43 19.12 -15.87
C ASN A 655 -9.90 18.99 -16.00
N ASN A 656 -9.44 18.07 -16.86
CA ASN A 656 -8.00 17.83 -17.04
C ASN A 656 -7.33 18.77 -18.04
N GLY A 657 -8.04 19.82 -18.50
CA GLY A 657 -7.58 20.77 -19.50
C GLY A 657 -8.01 20.40 -20.93
N LYS A 658 -8.47 19.17 -21.18
CA LYS A 658 -8.98 18.70 -22.48
C LYS A 658 -10.45 18.25 -22.38
N GLU A 659 -10.84 17.62 -21.28
CA GLU A 659 -12.15 17.02 -21.07
C GLU A 659 -12.69 17.28 -19.67
N ASP A 660 -14.02 17.32 -19.54
CA ASP A 660 -14.73 17.44 -18.26
C ASP A 660 -15.26 16.05 -17.83
N PHE A 661 -14.85 15.61 -16.64
CA PHE A 661 -15.21 14.32 -16.06
C PHE A 661 -16.23 14.41 -14.93
N LYS A 662 -16.94 15.51 -14.83
CA LYS A 662 -17.99 15.71 -13.82
C LYS A 662 -19.00 14.58 -13.86
N ASN A 663 -19.32 14.02 -12.66
CA ASN A 663 -20.18 12.87 -12.40
C ASN A 663 -19.63 11.51 -12.85
N ASN A 664 -18.45 11.42 -13.45
CA ASN A 664 -17.79 10.16 -13.74
C ASN A 664 -17.31 9.51 -12.45
N PHE A 665 -17.27 8.18 -12.44
CA PHE A 665 -16.75 7.38 -11.33
C PHE A 665 -15.22 7.56 -11.21
N ILE A 666 -14.75 7.59 -9.97
CA ILE A 666 -13.31 7.60 -9.66
C ILE A 666 -12.71 6.26 -10.09
N PRO A 667 -11.64 6.26 -10.91
CA PRO A 667 -10.96 5.05 -11.35
C PRO A 667 -10.42 4.19 -10.19
N TYR A 668 -10.17 2.91 -10.47
CA TYR A 668 -9.61 1.90 -9.55
C TYR A 668 -10.46 1.62 -8.30
N THR A 669 -11.69 2.08 -8.27
CA THR A 669 -12.60 1.91 -7.15
C THR A 669 -13.68 0.89 -7.49
N PRO A 670 -13.70 -0.28 -6.85
CA PRO A 670 -14.80 -1.23 -6.99
C PRO A 670 -16.11 -0.64 -6.46
N ARG A 671 -17.20 -0.78 -7.22
CA ARG A 671 -18.53 -0.37 -6.75
C ARG A 671 -19.08 -1.28 -5.65
N HIS A 672 -18.67 -2.53 -5.65
CA HIS A 672 -19.06 -3.53 -4.65
C HIS A 672 -17.85 -4.36 -4.26
N THR A 673 -17.76 -4.69 -2.99
CA THR A 673 -16.85 -5.71 -2.46
C THR A 673 -17.70 -6.72 -1.71
N LEU A 674 -17.49 -8.00 -1.93
CA LEU A 674 -18.23 -9.08 -1.27
C LEU A 674 -17.25 -10.16 -0.83
N ASN A 675 -17.32 -10.55 0.41
CA ASN A 675 -16.63 -11.71 0.93
C ASN A 675 -17.63 -12.62 1.65
N VAL A 676 -17.59 -13.90 1.32
CA VAL A 676 -18.33 -14.93 2.03
C VAL A 676 -17.37 -16.03 2.43
N GLY A 677 -17.22 -16.24 3.71
CA GLY A 677 -16.31 -17.23 4.29
C GLY A 677 -17.02 -18.27 5.12
N LEU A 678 -16.59 -19.51 4.99
CA LEU A 678 -16.97 -20.62 5.86
C LEU A 678 -15.70 -21.22 6.44
N GLN A 679 -15.73 -21.54 7.73
CA GLN A 679 -14.64 -22.22 8.42
C GLN A 679 -15.22 -23.27 9.36
N TYR A 680 -14.76 -24.50 9.20
CA TYR A 680 -15.12 -25.62 10.06
C TYR A 680 -13.88 -26.17 10.73
N THR A 681 -13.97 -26.39 12.05
CA THR A 681 -12.89 -27.01 12.85
C THR A 681 -13.52 -28.03 13.77
N ARG A 682 -13.05 -29.25 13.72
CA ARG A 682 -13.49 -30.35 14.62
C ARG A 682 -12.29 -30.93 15.34
N LEU A 683 -12.41 -31.01 16.64
CA LEU A 683 -11.45 -31.71 17.52
C LEU A 683 -11.92 -33.13 17.75
N PHE A 684 -10.99 -34.05 17.77
CA PHE A 684 -11.23 -35.48 18.04
C PHE A 684 -10.47 -35.89 19.29
N ARG A 685 -11.10 -36.73 20.09
CA ARG A 685 -10.46 -37.38 21.23
C ARG A 685 -10.21 -38.84 20.87
N ASN A 686 -9.02 -39.36 21.18
CA ASN A 686 -8.66 -40.79 20.97
C ASN A 686 -8.79 -41.25 19.50
N ALA A 687 -8.58 -40.38 18.52
CA ALA A 687 -8.55 -40.71 17.11
C ALA A 687 -7.11 -40.65 16.55
N TRP A 688 -6.92 -41.17 15.34
CA TRP A 688 -5.64 -41.08 14.65
C TRP A 688 -5.26 -39.66 14.26
N ILE A 689 -6.21 -38.72 14.20
CA ILE A 689 -6.02 -37.29 14.08
C ILE A 689 -6.63 -36.58 15.29
N ASP A 690 -6.05 -35.44 15.68
CA ASP A 690 -6.53 -34.62 16.80
C ASP A 690 -7.47 -33.50 16.34
N GLN A 691 -7.26 -33.02 15.12
CA GLN A 691 -8.08 -31.94 14.55
C GLN A 691 -8.21 -32.10 13.05
N PHE A 692 -9.40 -31.82 12.57
CA PHE A 692 -9.71 -31.55 11.17
C PHE A 692 -10.13 -30.07 11.02
N SER A 693 -9.66 -29.42 9.99
CA SER A 693 -10.07 -28.05 9.64
C SER A 693 -10.34 -27.94 8.14
N ALA A 694 -11.37 -27.19 7.79
CA ALA A 694 -11.69 -26.87 6.41
C ALA A 694 -12.16 -25.41 6.34
N SER A 695 -11.71 -24.69 5.34
CA SER A 695 -12.18 -23.33 5.06
C SER A 695 -12.40 -23.14 3.57
N ALA A 696 -13.42 -22.36 3.23
CA ALA A 696 -13.70 -21.90 1.88
C ALA A 696 -14.07 -20.43 1.92
N GLN A 697 -13.65 -19.70 0.92
CA GLN A 697 -13.88 -18.26 0.81
C GLN A 697 -14.20 -17.89 -0.62
N PHE A 698 -15.31 -17.19 -0.81
CA PHE A 698 -15.65 -16.46 -2.03
C PHE A 698 -15.29 -14.99 -1.86
N SER A 699 -14.56 -14.42 -2.81
CA SER A 699 -14.23 -13.00 -2.88
C SER A 699 -14.75 -12.43 -4.19
N GLY A 700 -15.72 -11.53 -4.12
CA GLY A 700 -16.33 -10.85 -5.24
C GLY A 700 -15.93 -9.37 -5.30
N VAL A 701 -15.52 -8.93 -6.48
CA VAL A 701 -15.18 -7.52 -6.75
C VAL A 701 -16.12 -7.01 -7.83
N GLY A 702 -16.81 -5.92 -7.54
CA GLY A 702 -17.79 -5.30 -8.43
C GLY A 702 -17.12 -4.55 -9.58
N LYS A 703 -17.94 -3.89 -10.38
CA LYS A 703 -17.46 -3.13 -11.54
C LYS A 703 -16.42 -2.10 -11.10
N ILE A 704 -15.27 -2.09 -11.78
CA ILE A 704 -14.20 -1.12 -11.64
C ILE A 704 -14.08 -0.36 -12.96
N PHE A 705 -14.08 0.95 -12.93
CA PHE A 705 -13.67 1.78 -14.06
C PHE A 705 -12.17 2.06 -13.96
N TRP A 706 -11.47 1.98 -15.09
CA TRP A 706 -10.02 2.14 -15.15
C TRP A 706 -9.58 3.53 -15.58
N THR A 707 -10.45 4.24 -16.27
CA THR A 707 -10.20 5.58 -16.84
C THR A 707 -11.14 6.61 -16.24
N GLU A 708 -10.77 7.87 -16.28
CA GLU A 708 -11.62 8.99 -15.89
C GLU A 708 -12.83 9.17 -16.82
N ARG A 709 -12.75 8.70 -18.09
CA ARG A 709 -13.86 8.67 -19.05
C ARG A 709 -14.92 7.62 -18.71
N ASN A 710 -14.56 6.63 -17.90
CA ASN A 710 -15.38 5.45 -17.59
C ASN A 710 -15.73 4.59 -18.82
N ASP A 711 -14.95 4.70 -19.87
CA ASP A 711 -15.09 3.94 -21.11
C ASP A 711 -14.49 2.53 -21.02
N ILE A 712 -13.39 2.36 -20.24
CA ILE A 712 -12.75 1.08 -20.00
C ILE A 712 -13.05 0.62 -18.56
N TYR A 713 -13.48 -0.63 -18.42
CA TYR A 713 -13.90 -1.16 -17.12
C TYR A 713 -13.76 -2.68 -17.03
N GLN A 714 -13.57 -3.19 -15.82
CA GLN A 714 -13.74 -4.59 -15.44
C GLN A 714 -15.15 -4.81 -14.90
N LYS A 715 -15.88 -5.80 -15.44
CA LYS A 715 -17.16 -6.27 -14.88
C LYS A 715 -16.93 -6.96 -13.53
N PHE A 716 -18.04 -7.25 -12.81
CA PHE A 716 -17.96 -8.07 -11.61
C PHE A 716 -17.25 -9.40 -11.91
N TYR A 717 -16.34 -9.76 -11.00
CA TYR A 717 -15.70 -11.08 -10.99
C TYR A 717 -15.64 -11.64 -9.57
N GLY A 718 -15.51 -12.95 -9.45
CA GLY A 718 -15.36 -13.61 -8.16
C GLY A 718 -14.35 -14.74 -8.21
N THR A 719 -13.62 -14.92 -7.14
CA THR A 719 -12.65 -16.01 -6.95
C THR A 719 -13.02 -16.83 -5.72
N VAL A 720 -12.69 -18.12 -5.75
CA VAL A 720 -12.89 -19.03 -4.63
C VAL A 720 -11.54 -19.56 -4.18
N ASN A 721 -11.26 -19.46 -2.89
CA ASN A 721 -10.10 -20.06 -2.23
C ASN A 721 -10.57 -21.12 -1.24
N ALA A 722 -9.77 -22.18 -1.02
CA ALA A 722 -10.05 -23.21 -0.02
C ALA A 722 -8.78 -23.74 0.63
N LYS A 723 -8.92 -24.21 1.87
CA LYS A 723 -7.86 -24.89 2.63
C LYS A 723 -8.49 -26.02 3.44
N VAL A 724 -7.85 -27.18 3.43
CA VAL A 724 -8.21 -28.34 4.26
C VAL A 724 -6.98 -28.79 5.00
N GLY A 725 -7.12 -29.04 6.31
CA GLY A 725 -6.00 -29.41 7.17
C GLY A 725 -6.33 -30.49 8.14
N VAL A 726 -5.33 -31.29 8.47
CA VAL A 726 -5.36 -32.31 9.52
C VAL A 726 -4.18 -32.11 10.46
N ARG A 727 -4.42 -32.19 11.77
CA ARG A 727 -3.38 -32.09 12.80
C ARG A 727 -3.29 -33.36 13.61
N LYS A 728 -2.05 -33.80 13.87
CA LYS A 728 -1.71 -34.82 14.83
C LYS A 728 -0.53 -34.35 15.69
N GLY A 729 -0.75 -34.25 17.00
CA GLY A 729 0.25 -33.70 17.91
C GLY A 729 0.70 -32.31 17.49
N ILE A 730 1.99 -32.19 17.29
CA ILE A 730 2.64 -30.95 16.87
C ILE A 730 2.60 -30.69 15.35
N VAL A 731 2.24 -31.67 14.54
CA VAL A 731 2.27 -31.61 13.06
C VAL A 731 0.89 -31.29 12.52
N ASN A 732 0.81 -30.29 11.66
CA ASN A 732 -0.38 -29.92 10.89
C ASN A 732 -0.06 -29.98 9.40
N VAL A 733 -0.83 -30.74 8.63
CA VAL A 733 -0.69 -30.86 7.17
C VAL A 733 -1.91 -30.21 6.53
N ASN A 734 -1.68 -29.28 5.61
CA ASN A 734 -2.71 -28.53 4.92
C ASN A 734 -2.59 -28.71 3.42
N LEU A 735 -3.71 -28.83 2.74
CA LEU A 735 -3.83 -28.61 1.29
C LEU A 735 -4.56 -27.29 1.08
N TRP A 736 -4.03 -26.47 0.20
CA TRP A 736 -4.59 -25.16 -0.10
C TRP A 736 -4.76 -24.94 -1.60
N SER A 737 -5.72 -24.13 -1.94
CA SER A 737 -5.95 -23.71 -3.32
C SER A 737 -6.42 -22.26 -3.36
N ARG A 738 -5.98 -21.51 -4.37
CA ARG A 738 -6.39 -20.14 -4.69
C ARG A 738 -6.97 -20.08 -6.09
N ASN A 739 -8.00 -19.25 -6.25
CA ASN A 739 -8.75 -19.10 -7.51
C ASN A 739 -9.15 -20.47 -8.13
N ILE A 740 -9.82 -21.32 -7.33
CA ILE A 740 -10.24 -22.67 -7.75
C ILE A 740 -11.08 -22.64 -9.03
N THR A 741 -11.86 -21.60 -9.22
CA THR A 741 -12.70 -21.39 -10.40
C THR A 741 -11.92 -21.02 -11.64
N ASN A 742 -10.62 -20.79 -11.52
CA ASN A 742 -9.74 -20.26 -12.57
C ASN A 742 -10.36 -19.05 -13.28
N THR A 743 -10.96 -18.15 -12.49
CA THR A 743 -11.59 -16.94 -13.01
C THR A 743 -10.56 -16.02 -13.60
N HIS A 744 -10.75 -15.64 -14.86
CA HIS A 744 -9.94 -14.63 -15.53
C HIS A 744 -10.51 -13.24 -15.25
N TYR A 745 -9.66 -12.32 -14.86
CA TYR A 745 -10.00 -10.92 -14.57
C TYR A 745 -8.80 -10.01 -14.80
N SER A 746 -9.05 -8.73 -15.01
CA SER A 746 -7.99 -7.71 -15.07
C SER A 746 -7.71 -7.23 -13.66
N ALA A 747 -6.47 -7.42 -13.20
CA ALA A 747 -6.01 -6.93 -11.91
C ALA A 747 -5.68 -5.43 -11.97
N PHE A 748 -5.24 -4.95 -13.14
CA PHE A 748 -4.84 -3.57 -13.37
C PHE A 748 -4.92 -3.21 -14.85
N TYR A 749 -5.21 -1.93 -15.14
CA TYR A 749 -5.20 -1.31 -16.46
C TYR A 749 -4.57 0.06 -16.40
N PHE A 750 -3.81 0.42 -17.43
CA PHE A 750 -3.28 1.78 -17.62
C PHE A 750 -2.98 2.01 -19.10
N GLU A 751 -2.64 3.26 -19.43
CA GLU A 751 -2.19 3.66 -20.77
C GLU A 751 -0.77 4.20 -20.71
N SER A 752 0.07 3.79 -21.67
CA SER A 752 1.42 4.28 -21.88
C SER A 752 1.63 4.57 -23.37
N PHE A 753 2.15 5.73 -23.71
CA PHE A 753 2.36 6.17 -25.12
C PHE A 753 1.12 5.99 -26.01
N GLY A 754 -0.09 6.22 -25.44
CA GLY A 754 -1.35 6.08 -26.17
C GLY A 754 -1.84 4.63 -26.35
N ASN A 755 -1.08 3.64 -25.88
CA ASN A 755 -1.46 2.23 -25.93
C ASN A 755 -2.01 1.76 -24.59
N PRO A 756 -3.09 0.96 -24.60
CA PRO A 756 -3.69 0.40 -23.40
C PRO A 756 -3.02 -0.93 -22.99
N PHE A 757 -2.76 -1.11 -21.70
CA PHE A 757 -2.13 -2.29 -21.13
C PHE A 757 -2.92 -2.85 -19.96
N ILE A 758 -2.89 -4.18 -19.82
CA ILE A 758 -3.57 -4.91 -18.74
C ILE A 758 -2.60 -5.88 -18.10
N GLN A 759 -2.66 -5.93 -16.78
CA GLN A 759 -2.22 -7.08 -16.00
C GLN A 759 -3.40 -7.99 -15.75
N LEU A 760 -3.27 -9.25 -16.11
CA LEU A 760 -4.26 -10.29 -15.76
C LEU A 760 -4.10 -10.69 -14.29
N GLY A 761 -5.18 -11.13 -13.68
CA GLY A 761 -5.18 -11.72 -12.35
C GLY A 761 -4.51 -13.09 -12.33
N LYS A 762 -3.96 -13.46 -11.17
CA LYS A 762 -3.28 -14.76 -11.00
C LYS A 762 -4.23 -15.93 -11.29
N PRO A 763 -3.79 -16.96 -12.05
CA PRO A 763 -4.60 -18.13 -12.40
C PRO A 763 -4.84 -19.05 -11.19
N PHE A 764 -5.50 -20.19 -11.41
CA PHE A 764 -5.65 -21.26 -10.43
C PHE A 764 -4.30 -21.69 -9.84
N GLN A 765 -4.26 -21.82 -8.52
CA GLN A 765 -3.09 -22.27 -7.77
C GLN A 765 -3.49 -23.36 -6.78
N ILE A 766 -2.61 -24.34 -6.56
CA ILE A 766 -2.76 -25.42 -5.59
C ILE A 766 -1.41 -25.73 -4.94
N GLY A 767 -1.44 -26.10 -3.69
CA GLY A 767 -0.24 -26.50 -2.95
C GLY A 767 -0.53 -27.20 -1.65
N ALA A 768 0.54 -27.60 -0.98
CA ALA A 768 0.54 -28.24 0.32
C ALA A 768 1.45 -27.50 1.29
N GLU A 769 1.08 -27.55 2.57
CA GLU A 769 1.85 -26.96 3.68
C GLU A 769 1.97 -27.98 4.80
N VAL A 770 3.15 -28.09 5.35
CA VAL A 770 3.42 -28.82 6.61
C VAL A 770 3.87 -27.79 7.64
N ALA A 771 3.09 -27.66 8.71
CA ALA A 771 3.41 -26.78 9.83
C ALA A 771 3.64 -27.60 11.11
N ILE A 772 4.71 -27.27 11.84
CA ILE A 772 5.11 -27.90 13.08
C ILE A 772 5.13 -26.83 14.17
N ALA A 773 4.45 -27.07 15.28
CA ALA A 773 4.41 -26.17 16.43
C ALA A 773 4.77 -26.94 17.71
N PHE A 774 5.79 -26.46 18.44
CA PHE A 774 6.34 -27.06 19.65
C PHE A 774 5.97 -26.25 20.88
#